data_3ed7ff047c78c25a857f86798fce4351
#
_entry.id   3ed7ff047c78c25a857f86798fce4351
#
_cell.length_a   1.000
_cell.length_b   1.000
_cell.length_c   1.000
_cell.angle_alpha   90.00
_cell.angle_beta   90.00
_cell.angle_gamma   90.00
#
_symmetry.space_group_name_H-M   'P 1'
#
loop_
_entity.id
_entity.type
_entity.pdbx_description
1 polymer ?
#
loop_
_entity_poly.entity_id
_entity_poly.type
_entity_poly.pdbx_seq_one_letter_code
_entity_poly.pdbx_strand_id
1 'polypeptide(L)'
;MKKYCVFLFAAMCSFMGLFAQSSIDLSGTWQFQIDRNDVGESEKWFDRTLDDTMPLPGSMPEMLKGDDVTARTEWTGSLYDSTYYYSPAMEKYRVEGNIKFPFFLTPDKHYVGPAWYRREVTLPKDWTGQRIVLFLERPHWESTVWVNGKKVGMQNSLCVAHEFDVTKYVKKGKNTIAIRIDNRVKDINPGPDSHSITDQTQGNWNGIVGKLELRKTQHVYIDDLQVYPHLADFTAVVKTVVVNNSGKAVKGAIDYVAKCQSVARGTHSVNETKYHTFATGTHTVIDTLLISERAILWDEFHPDVYRLQTQVCETYMGSLVKMDKNITSFGMREFTIDGKYFCINGRRTLLRGTVENCDFPLTGYAPMDEASWERVFRICKSYGLNHMRFHSYCPPEAAFAAADKVGFYLQPEGPSWPNHGSSLGNGEPIDDYLWAEAERMAKAYGNHPSFCMMAIGNEPRGHWVEWVSKFVDYWKATDTRRVYTGASVGGGWQWQPNSQYHVKAGARGLDWDKRQPNSMDDFRGNSFMAQAGPNEPYVSHETGQWCVFPDFNEIRKYTGVNKAKNFEIFRDILAENDMAELGHDFMMASGKLQALCYKNEIEKTLRTPDYAGFELLALNDYSGQGSALVGVTDVFFNEKEYINPDEWHHFCCETVPLARLPRFVYTTGDTLNAKIEIAHFGEAPIERANIIVYLCTEYDEKMMVGYFIKDIPVGSCFEVGEVSVPIEEVNRPEKGHLEVLISGTNFVNEWPLWFYPQVDDKELALTPAQSEGKAAKGSKATNTETPAFPYITNTLDEKALDILDKGGDVLITAAGKVTYGKEVQQQFLPVFWNTSWFKMRPPHTTGIFVNDAHPLFKEFPTDYSSNVQWWELLNHAQVMQFTDFPKGFQPLVQSIDTWFISRKIGMLFEARVGNGRLMMTTMDIDSDLSHRIVARQMRKAILDYMMSPYFRPQFEVPASTVQDLFTKVAPSMNMFTKGSPDELKPKIN
;
A
#
# COMPACT_ATOMS: atom_id res chain seq x y z
N MET A 1 51.30 -31.34 14.93
CA MET A 1 50.22 -30.33 15.10
C MET A 1 48.78 -30.87 14.84
N LYS A 2 48.53 -32.17 14.77
CA LYS A 2 47.17 -32.74 14.54
C LYS A 2 46.58 -33.45 15.77
N LYS A 3 47.23 -33.46 16.92
CA LYS A 3 46.74 -34.13 18.14
C LYS A 3 46.26 -33.17 19.25
N TYR A 4 46.44 -31.86 19.11
CA TYR A 4 45.97 -30.86 20.10
C TYR A 4 44.67 -30.18 19.77
N CYS A 5 44.19 -30.27 18.52
CA CYS A 5 42.86 -29.70 18.13
C CYS A 5 41.65 -30.53 18.54
N VAL A 6 41.83 -31.87 18.79
CA VAL A 6 40.70 -32.72 19.16
C VAL A 6 40.36 -32.60 20.65
N PHE A 7 41.33 -32.25 21.52
CA PHE A 7 41.09 -32.06 22.95
C PHE A 7 40.47 -30.69 23.29
N LEU A 8 40.66 -29.63 22.46
CA LEU A 8 39.99 -28.35 22.66
C LEU A 8 38.52 -28.38 22.24
N PHE A 9 38.15 -29.19 21.22
CA PHE A 9 36.76 -29.31 20.80
C PHE A 9 35.92 -30.17 21.77
N ALA A 10 36.51 -31.19 22.41
CA ALA A 10 35.86 -31.99 23.44
C ALA A 10 35.69 -31.23 24.76
N ALA A 11 36.57 -30.26 25.10
CA ALA A 11 36.44 -29.44 26.29
C ALA A 11 35.45 -28.27 26.11
N MET A 12 35.17 -27.79 24.87
CA MET A 12 34.13 -26.78 24.57
C MET A 12 32.72 -27.38 24.60
N CYS A 13 32.55 -28.67 24.32
CA CYS A 13 31.23 -29.33 24.42
C CYS A 13 30.84 -29.74 25.85
N SER A 14 31.75 -29.64 26.81
CA SER A 14 31.47 -30.05 28.21
C SER A 14 31.09 -28.90 29.16
N PHE A 15 31.00 -27.64 28.64
CA PHE A 15 30.55 -26.47 29.42
C PHE A 15 29.24 -25.87 28.86
N MET A 16 28.45 -26.62 28.07
CA MET A 16 27.02 -26.35 27.98
C MET A 16 26.38 -26.73 29.30
N GLY A 17 26.39 -25.78 30.23
CA GLY A 17 25.70 -25.93 31.50
C GLY A 17 24.29 -26.45 31.25
N LEU A 18 23.87 -27.43 32.04
CA LEU A 18 22.48 -27.87 32.16
C LEU A 18 21.60 -26.67 32.55
N PHE A 19 21.27 -25.80 31.59
CA PHE A 19 20.09 -24.95 31.72
C PHE A 19 18.89 -25.91 31.67
N ALA A 20 18.17 -26.05 32.75
CA ALA A 20 16.93 -26.82 32.79
C ALA A 20 16.05 -26.31 31.61
N GLN A 21 15.65 -27.20 30.71
CA GLN A 21 14.84 -26.88 29.53
C GLN A 21 13.56 -26.19 29.99
N SER A 22 13.33 -24.95 29.58
CA SER A 22 12.16 -24.15 29.96
C SER A 22 11.01 -24.27 28.94
N SER A 23 11.29 -24.80 27.74
CA SER A 23 10.28 -25.07 26.70
C SER A 23 10.56 -26.38 25.96
N ILE A 24 9.52 -26.96 25.41
CA ILE A 24 9.55 -28.13 24.52
C ILE A 24 8.91 -27.68 23.20
N ASP A 25 9.71 -27.68 22.15
CA ASP A 25 9.23 -27.42 20.78
C ASP A 25 8.30 -28.57 20.35
N LEU A 26 7.12 -28.19 19.87
CA LEU A 26 6.10 -29.11 19.36
C LEU A 26 6.02 -29.07 17.82
N SER A 27 6.98 -28.44 17.15
CA SER A 27 7.08 -28.47 15.68
C SER A 27 7.32 -29.90 15.15
N GLY A 28 6.85 -30.17 13.92
CA GLY A 28 7.00 -31.43 13.23
C GLY A 28 5.67 -32.08 12.87
N THR A 29 5.65 -33.39 12.65
CA THR A 29 4.46 -34.10 12.15
C THR A 29 3.42 -34.30 13.25
N TRP A 30 2.18 -33.87 12.97
CA TRP A 30 0.99 -34.12 13.78
C TRP A 30 0.04 -35.05 13.03
N GLN A 31 -0.70 -35.91 13.73
CA GLN A 31 -1.89 -36.54 13.19
C GLN A 31 -2.91 -35.48 12.86
N PHE A 32 -3.62 -35.61 11.76
CA PHE A 32 -4.50 -34.60 11.20
C PHE A 32 -5.79 -35.21 10.64
N GLN A 33 -6.91 -34.50 10.74
CA GLN A 33 -8.16 -34.85 10.08
C GLN A 33 -9.08 -33.66 9.90
N ILE A 34 -9.60 -33.49 8.69
CA ILE A 34 -10.62 -32.48 8.38
C ILE A 34 -11.98 -32.97 8.90
N ASP A 35 -12.71 -32.11 9.59
CA ASP A 35 -13.99 -32.42 10.21
C ASP A 35 -15.17 -31.74 9.48
N ARG A 36 -15.46 -32.18 8.25
CA ARG A 36 -16.47 -31.58 7.39
C ARG A 36 -17.88 -31.58 7.97
N ASN A 37 -18.19 -32.53 8.83
CA ASN A 37 -19.53 -32.70 9.41
C ASN A 37 -19.61 -32.16 10.85
N ASP A 38 -18.52 -31.60 11.38
CA ASP A 38 -18.41 -31.09 12.75
C ASP A 38 -18.80 -32.15 13.82
N VAL A 39 -18.35 -33.38 13.62
CA VAL A 39 -18.65 -34.51 14.49
C VAL A 39 -17.50 -34.88 15.43
N GLY A 40 -16.31 -34.32 15.23
CA GLY A 40 -15.08 -34.72 15.90
C GLY A 40 -15.13 -34.62 17.43
N GLU A 41 -15.83 -33.62 17.99
CA GLU A 41 -16.01 -33.52 19.44
C GLU A 41 -16.97 -34.61 19.96
N SER A 42 -18.09 -34.84 19.29
CA SER A 42 -19.08 -35.88 19.67
C SER A 42 -18.54 -37.30 19.52
N GLU A 43 -17.73 -37.56 18.49
CA GLU A 43 -17.06 -38.83 18.22
C GLU A 43 -15.73 -38.97 18.95
N LYS A 44 -15.34 -38.00 19.77
CA LYS A 44 -14.13 -38.01 20.62
C LYS A 44 -12.82 -38.19 19.82
N TRP A 45 -12.66 -37.44 18.72
CA TRP A 45 -11.46 -37.49 17.89
C TRP A 45 -10.20 -37.07 18.67
N PHE A 46 -10.35 -36.35 19.74
CA PHE A 46 -9.25 -36.03 20.68
C PHE A 46 -8.66 -37.25 21.38
N ASP A 47 -9.35 -38.39 21.42
CA ASP A 47 -8.94 -39.61 22.17
C ASP A 47 -8.62 -40.83 21.24
N ARG A 48 -8.72 -40.64 19.91
CA ARG A 48 -8.37 -41.65 18.91
C ARG A 48 -7.28 -41.22 17.95
N THR A 49 -6.69 -42.17 17.23
CA THR A 49 -5.76 -41.86 16.12
C THR A 49 -6.54 -41.20 14.99
N LEU A 50 -5.97 -40.21 14.39
CA LEU A 50 -6.50 -39.52 13.19
C LEU A 50 -5.90 -40.12 11.92
N ASP A 51 -6.63 -39.98 10.81
CA ASP A 51 -6.38 -40.81 9.62
C ASP A 51 -5.25 -40.25 8.72
N ASP A 52 -4.90 -38.99 8.85
CA ASP A 52 -3.90 -38.28 8.02
C ASP A 52 -2.83 -37.62 8.89
N THR A 53 -1.86 -36.96 8.27
CA THR A 53 -0.81 -36.19 8.95
C THR A 53 -0.60 -34.84 8.30
N MET A 54 -0.17 -33.88 9.11
CA MET A 54 0.22 -32.55 8.67
C MET A 54 1.41 -32.03 9.50
N PRO A 55 2.43 -31.42 8.90
CA PRO A 55 3.47 -30.72 9.64
C PRO A 55 2.91 -29.45 10.27
N LEU A 56 3.28 -29.18 11.52
CA LEU A 56 3.07 -27.91 12.20
C LEU A 56 4.42 -27.36 12.69
N PRO A 57 4.62 -26.05 12.75
CA PRO A 57 3.71 -24.99 12.29
C PRO A 57 3.48 -25.02 10.78
N GLY A 58 2.28 -24.59 10.35
CA GLY A 58 1.88 -24.50 8.94
C GLY A 58 0.38 -24.31 8.79
N SER A 59 -0.03 -23.85 7.61
CA SER A 59 -1.44 -23.72 7.20
C SER A 59 -1.90 -24.85 6.31
N MET A 60 -3.19 -25.16 6.29
CA MET A 60 -3.76 -26.22 5.44
C MET A 60 -3.48 -25.96 3.94
N PRO A 61 -3.72 -24.75 3.38
CA PRO A 61 -3.45 -24.52 1.97
C PRO A 61 -1.94 -24.63 1.63
N GLU A 62 -1.04 -24.22 2.52
CA GLU A 62 0.41 -24.39 2.35
C GLU A 62 0.81 -25.86 2.27
N MET A 63 0.15 -26.71 3.04
CA MET A 63 0.37 -28.17 3.08
C MET A 63 -0.50 -28.95 2.09
N LEU A 64 -1.15 -28.25 1.14
CA LEU A 64 -2.06 -28.80 0.15
C LEU A 64 -3.20 -29.65 0.76
N LYS A 65 -3.73 -29.21 1.92
CA LYS A 65 -4.89 -29.79 2.60
C LYS A 65 -6.13 -28.94 2.34
N GLY A 66 -7.28 -29.58 2.24
CA GLY A 66 -8.56 -28.93 1.97
C GLY A 66 -9.20 -29.42 0.68
N ASP A 67 -10.18 -28.70 0.20
CA ASP A 67 -10.92 -29.01 -1.02
C ASP A 67 -10.28 -28.33 -2.25
N ASP A 68 -10.40 -28.94 -3.42
CA ASP A 68 -9.97 -28.32 -4.67
C ASP A 68 -10.81 -27.06 -4.95
N VAL A 69 -10.15 -26.02 -5.42
CA VAL A 69 -10.85 -24.80 -5.82
C VAL A 69 -11.62 -25.04 -7.11
N THR A 70 -12.90 -24.68 -7.10
CA THR A 70 -13.82 -24.82 -8.23
C THR A 70 -14.58 -23.50 -8.47
N ALA A 71 -15.31 -23.40 -9.58
CA ALA A 71 -16.19 -22.27 -9.83
C ALA A 71 -17.31 -22.11 -8.77
N ARG A 72 -17.51 -23.10 -7.89
CA ARG A 72 -18.51 -23.11 -6.80
C ARG A 72 -17.89 -22.94 -5.43
N THR A 73 -16.58 -22.68 -5.33
CA THR A 73 -15.91 -22.41 -4.05
C THR A 73 -16.59 -21.23 -3.37
N GLU A 74 -17.00 -21.42 -2.12
CA GLU A 74 -17.59 -20.37 -1.28
C GLU A 74 -16.47 -19.60 -0.60
N TRP A 75 -16.32 -18.34 -0.96
CA TRP A 75 -15.30 -17.45 -0.42
C TRP A 75 -15.79 -16.71 0.82
N THR A 76 -14.91 -16.43 1.76
CA THR A 76 -15.22 -15.60 2.92
C THR A 76 -15.38 -14.13 2.51
N GLY A 77 -14.53 -13.63 1.59
CA GLY A 77 -14.58 -12.26 1.08
C GLY A 77 -15.87 -11.93 0.34
N SER A 78 -16.36 -10.69 0.50
CA SER A 78 -17.65 -10.27 -0.09
C SER A 78 -17.59 -9.90 -1.57
N LEU A 79 -16.38 -9.77 -2.15
CA LEU A 79 -16.19 -9.36 -3.54
C LEU A 79 -16.76 -10.39 -4.51
N TYR A 80 -17.67 -9.95 -5.37
CA TYR A 80 -18.34 -10.79 -6.35
C TYR A 80 -18.38 -10.10 -7.71
N ASP A 81 -17.80 -10.76 -8.73
CA ASP A 81 -17.88 -10.31 -10.10
C ASP A 81 -18.84 -11.18 -10.92
N SER A 82 -20.02 -10.64 -11.23
CA SER A 82 -21.05 -11.33 -12.03
C SER A 82 -20.56 -11.68 -13.43
N THR A 83 -19.61 -10.90 -14.01
CA THR A 83 -19.09 -11.21 -15.35
C THR A 83 -18.32 -12.52 -15.38
N TYR A 84 -17.61 -12.85 -14.30
CA TYR A 84 -16.95 -14.15 -14.19
C TYR A 84 -17.96 -15.31 -14.31
N TYR A 85 -19.12 -15.20 -13.65
CA TYR A 85 -20.09 -16.30 -13.58
C TYR A 85 -20.99 -16.42 -14.82
N TYR A 86 -21.26 -15.34 -15.53
CA TYR A 86 -22.27 -15.30 -16.59
C TYR A 86 -21.73 -14.97 -17.98
N SER A 87 -20.54 -14.34 -18.11
CA SER A 87 -19.98 -14.04 -19.41
C SER A 87 -19.48 -15.29 -20.14
N PRO A 88 -19.81 -15.45 -21.43
CA PRO A 88 -19.25 -16.53 -22.28
C PRO A 88 -17.72 -16.44 -22.38
N ALA A 89 -17.13 -15.24 -22.39
CA ALA A 89 -15.68 -15.04 -22.43
C ALA A 89 -14.94 -15.65 -21.23
N MET A 90 -15.63 -15.77 -20.09
CA MET A 90 -15.08 -16.35 -18.86
C MET A 90 -15.34 -17.86 -18.71
N GLU A 91 -16.09 -18.47 -19.61
CA GLU A 91 -16.46 -19.89 -19.52
C GLU A 91 -15.23 -20.81 -19.45
N LYS A 92 -14.20 -20.53 -20.23
CA LYS A 92 -12.92 -21.28 -20.26
C LYS A 92 -12.19 -21.28 -18.90
N TYR A 93 -12.47 -20.32 -18.01
CA TYR A 93 -11.87 -20.22 -16.68
C TYR A 93 -12.74 -20.84 -15.56
N ARG A 94 -13.89 -21.43 -15.91
CA ARG A 94 -14.78 -22.13 -14.98
C ARG A 94 -14.78 -23.65 -15.15
N VAL A 95 -13.92 -24.18 -15.99
CA VAL A 95 -13.81 -25.61 -16.28
C VAL A 95 -12.73 -26.27 -15.40
N GLU A 96 -12.92 -27.54 -15.08
CA GLU A 96 -11.95 -28.33 -14.33
C GLU A 96 -10.56 -28.29 -14.99
N GLY A 97 -9.52 -28.10 -14.17
CA GLY A 97 -8.14 -27.95 -14.65
C GLY A 97 -7.76 -26.54 -15.12
N ASN A 98 -8.72 -25.60 -15.23
CA ASN A 98 -8.46 -24.22 -15.62
C ASN A 98 -9.30 -23.20 -14.81
N ILE A 99 -9.48 -23.46 -13.53
CA ILE A 99 -10.19 -22.53 -12.65
C ILE A 99 -9.32 -21.32 -12.37
N LYS A 100 -9.83 -20.12 -12.73
CA LYS A 100 -9.15 -18.84 -12.49
C LYS A 100 -10.19 -17.78 -12.16
N PHE A 101 -9.96 -17.01 -11.08
CA PHE A 101 -10.84 -15.91 -10.69
C PHE A 101 -10.19 -14.58 -11.04
N PRO A 102 -10.90 -13.60 -11.66
CA PRO A 102 -10.32 -12.30 -12.01
C PRO A 102 -10.22 -11.33 -10.82
N PHE A 103 -10.79 -11.67 -9.66
CA PHE A 103 -10.93 -10.77 -8.53
C PHE A 103 -10.25 -11.25 -7.23
N PHE A 104 -9.76 -12.50 -7.20
CA PHE A 104 -8.95 -13.05 -6.11
C PHE A 104 -7.66 -13.69 -6.65
N LEU A 105 -6.60 -13.67 -5.84
CA LEU A 105 -5.53 -14.66 -5.97
C LEU A 105 -6.12 -16.03 -5.63
N THR A 106 -5.74 -17.05 -6.36
CA THR A 106 -6.40 -18.37 -6.25
C THR A 106 -5.44 -19.38 -5.60
N PRO A 107 -5.70 -19.89 -4.40
CA PRO A 107 -4.95 -21.01 -3.84
C PRO A 107 -5.30 -22.33 -4.54
N ASP A 108 -4.43 -23.34 -4.42
CA ASP A 108 -4.70 -24.68 -4.96
C ASP A 108 -5.75 -25.44 -4.11
N LYS A 109 -5.80 -25.15 -2.79
CA LYS A 109 -6.73 -25.74 -1.83
C LYS A 109 -7.39 -24.67 -1.00
N HIS A 110 -8.67 -24.88 -0.69
CA HIS A 110 -9.47 -23.98 0.17
C HIS A 110 -10.31 -24.82 1.15
N TYR A 111 -10.42 -24.37 2.40
CA TYR A 111 -11.27 -25.02 3.38
C TYR A 111 -11.71 -24.07 4.49
N VAL A 112 -13.01 -23.99 4.71
CA VAL A 112 -13.60 -23.29 5.86
C VAL A 112 -14.38 -24.29 6.70
N GLY A 113 -13.91 -24.54 7.91
CA GLY A 113 -14.49 -25.51 8.81
C GLY A 113 -13.50 -26.00 9.87
N PRO A 114 -13.92 -26.87 10.80
CA PRO A 114 -13.04 -27.42 11.81
C PRO A 114 -12.05 -28.47 11.25
N ALA A 115 -10.83 -28.43 11.78
CA ALA A 115 -9.82 -29.44 11.53
C ALA A 115 -9.15 -29.83 12.85
N TRP A 116 -8.73 -31.07 12.96
CA TRP A 116 -8.16 -31.66 14.16
C TRP A 116 -6.70 -31.99 13.98
N TYR A 117 -5.91 -31.67 15.01
CA TYR A 117 -4.47 -31.92 15.12
C TYR A 117 -4.20 -32.65 16.42
N ARG A 118 -3.48 -33.76 16.38
CA ARG A 118 -3.21 -34.60 17.55
C ARG A 118 -1.76 -35.07 17.58
N ARG A 119 -1.13 -35.02 18.77
CA ARG A 119 0.26 -35.46 18.95
C ARG A 119 0.48 -36.05 20.33
N GLU A 120 1.36 -37.07 20.41
CA GLU A 120 1.92 -37.54 21.67
C GLU A 120 3.20 -36.75 22.01
N VAL A 121 3.32 -36.36 23.28
CA VAL A 121 4.44 -35.61 23.83
C VAL A 121 4.91 -36.29 25.13
N THR A 122 6.22 -36.39 25.32
CA THR A 122 6.82 -36.94 26.56
C THR A 122 7.35 -35.82 27.42
N LEU A 123 6.79 -35.62 28.61
CA LEU A 123 7.28 -34.62 29.56
C LEU A 123 8.50 -35.14 30.34
N PRO A 124 9.56 -34.33 30.45
CA PRO A 124 10.72 -34.66 31.34
C PRO A 124 10.32 -34.78 32.81
N LYS A 125 11.10 -35.52 33.57
CA LYS A 125 10.81 -35.78 35.00
C LYS A 125 10.80 -34.50 35.84
N ASP A 126 11.65 -33.55 35.53
CA ASP A 126 11.80 -32.26 36.23
C ASP A 126 10.67 -31.25 35.92
N TRP A 127 9.76 -31.60 35.00
CA TRP A 127 8.55 -30.82 34.71
C TRP A 127 7.36 -31.17 35.60
N THR A 128 7.45 -32.31 36.29
CA THR A 128 6.38 -32.77 37.20
C THR A 128 6.23 -31.81 38.37
N GLY A 129 5.01 -31.30 38.57
CA GLY A 129 4.70 -30.37 39.65
C GLY A 129 5.02 -28.89 39.32
N GLN A 130 5.47 -28.60 38.14
CA GLN A 130 5.63 -27.21 37.64
C GLN A 130 4.37 -26.75 36.90
N ARG A 131 4.23 -25.43 36.71
CA ARG A 131 3.21 -24.88 35.85
C ARG A 131 3.61 -25.13 34.38
N ILE A 132 2.69 -25.64 33.58
CA ILE A 132 2.91 -25.96 32.14
C ILE A 132 1.85 -25.29 31.30
N VAL A 133 2.27 -24.49 30.33
CA VAL A 133 1.43 -23.77 29.39
C VAL A 133 1.68 -24.28 27.97
N LEU A 134 0.63 -24.61 27.26
CA LEU A 134 0.66 -24.80 25.80
C LEU A 134 0.53 -23.42 25.15
N PHE A 135 1.53 -23.06 24.37
CA PHE A 135 1.63 -21.82 23.63
C PHE A 135 1.48 -22.08 22.13
N LEU A 136 0.52 -21.41 21.50
CA LEU A 136 0.24 -21.41 20.06
C LEU A 136 0.37 -19.98 19.58
N GLU A 137 1.41 -19.63 18.80
CA GLU A 137 1.70 -18.24 18.47
C GLU A 137 0.61 -17.60 17.58
N ARG A 138 0.19 -18.30 16.52
CA ARG A 138 -0.88 -17.81 15.64
C ARG A 138 -1.69 -18.99 15.10
N PRO A 139 -2.66 -19.52 15.85
CA PRO A 139 -3.71 -20.37 15.29
C PRO A 139 -4.73 -19.49 14.55
N HIS A 140 -5.34 -19.99 13.50
CA HIS A 140 -6.33 -19.24 12.75
C HIS A 140 -7.66 -20.00 12.65
N TRP A 141 -8.68 -19.65 13.46
CA TRP A 141 -8.55 -18.60 14.49
C TRP A 141 -9.20 -19.00 15.82
N GLU A 142 -10.21 -19.92 15.85
CA GLU A 142 -10.72 -20.50 17.10
C GLU A 142 -9.99 -21.81 17.40
N SER A 143 -9.28 -21.88 18.51
CA SER A 143 -8.63 -23.11 18.95
C SER A 143 -9.28 -23.68 20.21
N THR A 144 -9.62 -24.98 20.19
CA THR A 144 -10.07 -25.74 21.35
C THR A 144 -9.08 -26.86 21.64
N VAL A 145 -8.67 -26.99 22.90
CA VAL A 145 -7.58 -27.89 23.32
C VAL A 145 -8.07 -28.97 24.26
N TRP A 146 -7.60 -30.19 24.01
CA TRP A 146 -7.72 -31.34 24.91
C TRP A 146 -6.33 -31.91 25.28
N VAL A 147 -6.18 -32.31 26.54
CA VAL A 147 -4.98 -32.99 27.00
C VAL A 147 -5.39 -34.29 27.74
N ASN A 148 -4.84 -35.43 27.29
CA ASN A 148 -5.19 -36.76 27.80
C ASN A 148 -6.70 -37.01 27.82
N GLY A 149 -7.41 -36.60 26.75
CA GLY A 149 -8.87 -36.78 26.60
C GLY A 149 -9.74 -35.80 27.38
N LYS A 150 -9.15 -34.84 28.10
CA LYS A 150 -9.89 -33.81 28.86
C LYS A 150 -9.82 -32.47 28.21
N LYS A 151 -10.97 -31.81 28.02
CA LYS A 151 -11.06 -30.45 27.46
C LYS A 151 -10.42 -29.47 28.44
N VAL A 152 -9.44 -28.69 27.94
CA VAL A 152 -8.74 -27.62 28.65
C VAL A 152 -9.50 -26.30 28.54
N GLY A 153 -9.84 -25.90 27.30
CA GLY A 153 -10.55 -24.66 27.02
C GLY A 153 -10.58 -24.32 25.53
N MET A 154 -11.05 -23.13 25.25
CA MET A 154 -11.14 -22.55 23.91
C MET A 154 -10.66 -21.09 23.95
N GLN A 155 -9.95 -20.66 22.91
CA GLN A 155 -9.58 -19.27 22.64
C GLN A 155 -9.79 -18.93 21.17
N ASN A 156 -10.06 -17.66 20.89
CA ASN A 156 -10.46 -17.19 19.56
C ASN A 156 -9.84 -15.86 19.15
N SER A 157 -8.65 -15.50 19.69
CA SER A 157 -7.99 -14.28 19.30
C SER A 157 -7.46 -14.35 17.87
N LEU A 158 -7.70 -13.31 17.07
CA LEU A 158 -7.05 -13.06 15.78
C LEU A 158 -5.76 -12.22 15.91
N CYS A 159 -5.52 -11.63 17.09
CA CYS A 159 -4.44 -10.64 17.27
C CYS A 159 -3.23 -11.18 18.00
N VAL A 160 -3.42 -12.12 18.96
CA VAL A 160 -2.35 -12.57 19.85
C VAL A 160 -2.28 -14.08 19.94
N ALA A 161 -1.20 -14.59 20.54
CA ALA A 161 -1.00 -16.00 20.81
C ALA A 161 -2.09 -16.58 21.73
N HIS A 162 -2.41 -17.88 21.54
CA HIS A 162 -3.29 -18.62 22.43
C HIS A 162 -2.47 -19.38 23.47
N GLU A 163 -2.77 -19.16 24.75
CA GLU A 163 -2.09 -19.80 25.87
C GLU A 163 -3.06 -20.62 26.72
N PHE A 164 -2.77 -21.90 26.92
CA PHE A 164 -3.59 -22.81 27.70
C PHE A 164 -2.79 -23.35 28.88
N ASP A 165 -3.22 -23.10 30.13
CA ASP A 165 -2.66 -23.75 31.31
C ASP A 165 -3.08 -25.20 31.35
N VAL A 166 -2.15 -26.10 30.99
CA VAL A 166 -2.37 -27.55 30.93
C VAL A 166 -1.89 -28.26 32.17
N THR A 167 -1.43 -27.57 33.21
CA THR A 167 -0.81 -28.11 34.44
C THR A 167 -1.62 -29.26 35.07
N LYS A 168 -2.95 -29.08 35.16
CA LYS A 168 -3.88 -30.05 35.78
C LYS A 168 -4.17 -31.28 34.93
N TYR A 169 -3.84 -31.21 33.64
CA TYR A 169 -4.21 -32.22 32.65
C TYR A 169 -3.06 -33.12 32.23
N VAL A 170 -1.81 -32.65 32.42
CA VAL A 170 -0.60 -33.39 32.09
C VAL A 170 -0.21 -34.37 33.19
N LYS A 171 0.49 -35.45 32.78
CA LYS A 171 1.06 -36.47 33.65
C LYS A 171 2.53 -36.70 33.30
N LYS A 172 3.25 -37.33 34.23
CA LYS A 172 4.63 -37.73 33.98
C LYS A 172 4.74 -38.68 32.80
N GLY A 173 5.70 -38.46 31.92
CA GLY A 173 5.93 -39.29 30.73
C GLY A 173 5.03 -38.91 29.59
N LYS A 174 4.44 -39.89 28.90
CA LYS A 174 3.64 -39.65 27.68
C LYS A 174 2.32 -38.94 27.98
N ASN A 175 2.04 -37.93 27.18
CA ASN A 175 0.79 -37.15 27.16
C ASN A 175 0.29 -37.03 25.72
N THR A 176 -1.00 -36.95 25.54
CA THR A 176 -1.64 -36.66 24.27
C THR A 176 -2.19 -35.23 24.28
N ILE A 177 -1.84 -34.44 23.29
CA ILE A 177 -2.43 -33.12 23.02
C ILE A 177 -3.26 -33.24 21.78
N ALA A 178 -4.50 -32.78 21.82
CA ALA A 178 -5.36 -32.62 20.64
C ALA A 178 -5.85 -31.17 20.57
N ILE A 179 -5.83 -30.62 19.38
CA ILE A 179 -6.22 -29.24 19.08
C ILE A 179 -7.23 -29.29 17.94
N ARG A 180 -8.39 -28.64 18.11
CA ARG A 180 -9.35 -28.37 17.05
C ARG A 180 -9.22 -26.91 16.68
N ILE A 181 -8.95 -26.64 15.40
CA ILE A 181 -8.95 -25.28 14.82
C ILE A 181 -10.21 -25.14 13.98
N ASP A 182 -10.96 -24.05 14.17
CA ASP A 182 -12.16 -23.72 13.42
C ASP A 182 -12.04 -22.30 12.89
N ASN A 183 -12.00 -22.13 11.56
CA ASN A 183 -11.86 -20.86 10.89
C ASN A 183 -13.20 -20.29 10.37
N ARG A 184 -14.34 -20.87 10.74
CA ARG A 184 -15.65 -20.35 10.35
C ARG A 184 -15.94 -19.03 11.06
N VAL A 185 -16.56 -18.12 10.32
CA VAL A 185 -17.25 -16.95 10.89
C VAL A 185 -18.58 -17.44 11.47
N LYS A 186 -18.79 -17.18 12.76
CA LYS A 186 -19.97 -17.64 13.52
C LYS A 186 -20.63 -16.46 14.21
N ASP A 187 -20.82 -16.52 15.54
CA ASP A 187 -21.42 -15.46 16.36
C ASP A 187 -20.57 -14.18 16.36
N ILE A 188 -19.26 -14.33 16.30
CA ILE A 188 -18.33 -13.23 16.13
C ILE A 188 -18.05 -13.07 14.63
N ASN A 189 -18.41 -11.93 14.07
CA ASN A 189 -18.21 -11.62 12.67
C ASN A 189 -17.38 -10.35 12.52
N PRO A 190 -16.07 -10.46 12.23
CA PRO A 190 -15.19 -9.32 12.00
C PRO A 190 -15.53 -8.48 10.74
N GLY A 191 -16.40 -9.01 9.90
CA GLY A 191 -16.69 -8.56 8.54
C GLY A 191 -15.96 -9.42 7.50
N PRO A 192 -16.64 -9.82 6.42
CA PRO A 192 -16.08 -10.73 5.40
C PRO A 192 -14.89 -10.13 4.66
N ASP A 193 -14.73 -8.81 4.68
CA ASP A 193 -13.64 -8.08 4.05
C ASP A 193 -12.49 -7.73 5.02
N SER A 194 -12.63 -8.04 6.32
CA SER A 194 -11.53 -7.85 7.29
C SER A 194 -10.28 -8.60 6.86
N HIS A 195 -9.15 -7.91 6.78
CA HIS A 195 -7.87 -8.50 6.36
C HIS A 195 -7.34 -9.56 7.33
N SER A 196 -7.99 -9.73 8.48
CA SER A 196 -7.73 -10.85 9.37
C SER A 196 -8.21 -12.20 8.82
N ILE A 197 -9.23 -12.22 7.95
CA ILE A 197 -9.91 -13.45 7.50
C ILE A 197 -10.27 -13.50 6.00
N THR A 198 -10.12 -12.39 5.26
CA THR A 198 -10.65 -12.30 3.90
C THR A 198 -9.82 -13.02 2.86
N ASP A 199 -10.49 -13.65 1.88
CA ASP A 199 -9.85 -14.22 0.69
C ASP A 199 -9.33 -13.14 -0.29
N GLN A 200 -9.63 -11.87 -0.02
CA GLN A 200 -9.14 -10.75 -0.82
C GLN A 200 -7.65 -10.48 -0.61
N THR A 201 -7.08 -10.94 0.52
CA THR A 201 -5.67 -10.78 0.86
C THR A 201 -5.06 -12.11 1.30
N GLN A 202 -5.05 -12.43 2.60
CA GLN A 202 -4.42 -13.67 3.08
C GLN A 202 -5.24 -14.95 2.85
N GLY A 203 -6.55 -14.84 2.77
CA GLY A 203 -7.47 -15.98 2.84
C GLY A 203 -7.90 -16.32 4.28
N ASN A 204 -9.03 -17.04 4.40
CA ASN A 204 -9.48 -17.59 5.67
C ASN A 204 -8.93 -19.01 5.83
N TRP A 205 -7.63 -19.11 6.09
CA TRP A 205 -6.92 -20.37 6.20
C TRP A 205 -7.18 -21.09 7.55
N ASN A 206 -6.87 -22.39 7.64
CA ASN A 206 -6.90 -23.16 8.87
C ASN A 206 -5.51 -23.70 9.18
N GLY A 207 -5.09 -23.66 10.44
CA GLY A 207 -3.77 -24.14 10.85
C GLY A 207 -3.22 -23.41 12.07
N ILE A 208 -1.93 -23.65 12.35
CA ILE A 208 -1.18 -22.99 13.43
C ILE A 208 0.18 -22.63 12.88
N VAL A 209 0.52 -21.33 12.85
CA VAL A 209 1.81 -20.84 12.37
C VAL A 209 2.61 -20.16 13.47
N GLY A 210 3.91 -19.93 13.26
CA GLY A 210 4.82 -19.42 14.28
C GLY A 210 5.18 -20.49 15.33
N LYS A 211 5.49 -20.06 16.56
CA LYS A 211 5.94 -20.95 17.63
C LYS A 211 4.79 -21.82 18.15
N LEU A 212 5.10 -23.09 18.36
CA LEU A 212 4.20 -24.07 18.92
C LEU A 212 4.98 -24.86 19.97
N GLU A 213 4.73 -24.61 21.27
CA GLU A 213 5.56 -25.17 22.33
C GLU A 213 4.83 -25.35 23.66
N LEU A 214 5.35 -26.26 24.50
CA LEU A 214 5.05 -26.29 25.92
C LEU A 214 6.07 -25.46 26.66
N ARG A 215 5.62 -24.57 27.54
CA ARG A 215 6.46 -23.73 28.41
C ARG A 215 6.32 -24.16 29.87
N LYS A 216 7.43 -24.21 30.57
CA LYS A 216 7.49 -24.50 32.00
C LYS A 216 7.83 -23.24 32.77
N THR A 217 7.05 -22.93 33.81
CA THR A 217 7.34 -21.90 34.81
C THR A 217 7.25 -22.45 36.21
N GLN A 218 7.84 -21.75 37.19
CA GLN A 218 7.74 -22.05 38.62
C GLN A 218 6.31 -21.74 39.11
N HIS A 219 6.03 -22.11 40.38
CA HIS A 219 4.77 -21.78 41.05
C HIS A 219 4.62 -20.26 41.36
N VAL A 220 5.73 -19.54 41.40
CA VAL A 220 5.74 -18.07 41.45
C VAL A 220 6.33 -17.61 40.16
N TYR A 221 5.52 -16.90 39.34
CA TYR A 221 5.88 -16.52 38.00
C TYR A 221 5.35 -15.12 37.62
N ILE A 222 5.92 -14.53 36.59
CA ILE A 222 5.47 -13.28 35.98
C ILE A 222 4.40 -13.60 34.93
N ASP A 223 3.17 -13.08 35.13
CA ASP A 223 2.06 -13.24 34.19
C ASP A 223 1.99 -12.10 33.19
N ASP A 224 2.36 -10.89 33.63
CA ASP A 224 2.38 -9.69 32.78
C ASP A 224 3.49 -8.74 33.21
N LEU A 225 4.10 -8.05 32.23
CA LEU A 225 5.16 -7.08 32.45
C LEU A 225 4.98 -5.90 31.52
N GLN A 226 4.63 -4.74 32.08
CA GLN A 226 4.42 -3.50 31.30
C GLN A 226 5.39 -2.41 31.76
N VAL A 227 6.03 -1.76 30.79
CA VAL A 227 7.01 -0.69 31.01
C VAL A 227 6.45 0.64 30.50
N TYR A 228 6.46 1.65 31.36
CA TYR A 228 5.99 3.01 31.06
C TYR A 228 7.16 3.99 31.21
N PRO A 229 7.82 4.39 30.11
CA PRO A 229 8.89 5.38 30.13
C PRO A 229 8.34 6.78 30.46
N HIS A 230 9.12 7.56 31.24
CA HIS A 230 8.87 8.97 31.52
C HIS A 230 10.14 9.76 31.24
N LEU A 231 10.07 10.66 30.25
CA LEU A 231 11.24 11.45 29.82
C LEU A 231 11.48 12.66 30.72
N ALA A 232 10.44 13.20 31.38
CA ALA A 232 10.54 14.36 32.25
C ALA A 232 11.52 14.17 33.44
N ASP A 233 11.64 12.93 33.94
CA ASP A 233 12.51 12.57 35.07
C ASP A 233 13.45 11.40 34.72
N PHE A 234 13.48 10.97 33.46
CA PHE A 234 14.26 9.85 32.95
C PHE A 234 14.06 8.55 33.76
N THR A 235 12.82 8.27 34.10
CA THR A 235 12.43 7.02 34.79
C THR A 235 11.65 6.08 33.88
N ALA A 236 11.55 4.81 34.27
CA ALA A 236 10.64 3.83 33.71
C ALA A 236 9.84 3.18 34.84
N VAL A 237 8.52 3.36 34.82
CA VAL A 237 7.62 2.66 35.73
C VAL A 237 7.37 1.25 35.18
N VAL A 238 7.72 0.24 35.99
CA VAL A 238 7.55 -1.17 35.62
C VAL A 238 6.40 -1.76 36.44
N LYS A 239 5.33 -2.13 35.75
CA LYS A 239 4.17 -2.84 36.32
C LYS A 239 4.36 -4.33 36.05
N THR A 240 4.62 -5.10 37.14
CA THR A 240 4.83 -6.55 37.08
C THR A 240 3.66 -7.27 37.75
N VAL A 241 2.94 -8.11 37.03
CA VAL A 241 1.92 -8.99 37.57
C VAL A 241 2.59 -10.31 37.97
N VAL A 242 2.72 -10.56 39.29
CA VAL A 242 3.30 -11.80 39.84
C VAL A 242 2.16 -12.69 40.33
N VAL A 243 2.14 -13.92 39.90
CA VAL A 243 1.21 -14.96 40.37
C VAL A 243 1.96 -15.94 41.30
N ASN A 244 1.49 -16.09 42.54
CA ASN A 244 2.03 -17.04 43.51
C ASN A 244 1.02 -18.18 43.78
N ASN A 245 1.28 -19.34 43.21
CA ASN A 245 0.52 -20.58 43.35
C ASN A 245 1.22 -21.59 44.31
N SER A 246 2.21 -21.14 45.09
CA SER A 246 2.97 -22.02 46.02
C SER A 246 2.21 -22.44 47.30
N GLY A 247 1.03 -21.83 47.54
CA GLY A 247 0.21 -22.07 48.74
C GLY A 247 0.70 -21.37 49.99
N LYS A 248 1.77 -20.57 49.94
CA LYS A 248 2.32 -19.76 51.03
C LYS A 248 2.80 -18.40 50.55
N ALA A 249 2.88 -17.44 51.47
CA ALA A 249 3.52 -16.16 51.15
C ALA A 249 5.04 -16.35 50.92
N VAL A 250 5.58 -15.72 49.89
CA VAL A 250 7.01 -15.77 49.55
C VAL A 250 7.61 -14.39 49.77
N LYS A 251 8.60 -14.29 50.66
CA LYS A 251 9.46 -13.10 50.77
C LYS A 251 10.53 -13.16 49.70
N GLY A 252 10.72 -12.07 48.96
CA GLY A 252 11.67 -12.08 47.87
C GLY A 252 12.01 -10.71 47.35
N ALA A 253 12.43 -10.67 46.12
CA ALA A 253 12.76 -9.45 45.41
C ALA A 253 12.47 -9.61 43.91
N ILE A 254 12.39 -8.50 43.22
CA ILE A 254 12.49 -8.43 41.77
C ILE A 254 13.82 -7.75 41.43
N ASP A 255 14.66 -8.45 40.65
CA ASP A 255 15.90 -7.90 40.10
C ASP A 255 15.62 -7.43 38.69
N TYR A 256 15.91 -6.17 38.42
CA TYR A 256 15.77 -5.52 37.13
C TYR A 256 17.14 -5.22 36.53
N VAL A 257 17.36 -5.62 35.27
CA VAL A 257 18.55 -5.29 34.49
C VAL A 257 18.08 -4.72 33.15
N ALA A 258 18.13 -3.42 33.01
CA ALA A 258 17.82 -2.73 31.75
C ALA A 258 19.12 -2.39 31.03
N LYS A 259 19.28 -2.82 29.79
CA LYS A 259 20.48 -2.56 28.99
C LYS A 259 20.10 -2.14 27.57
N CYS A 260 20.66 -1.00 27.13
CA CYS A 260 20.64 -0.54 25.75
C CYS A 260 22.06 -0.54 25.19
N GLN A 261 22.22 -0.96 23.95
CA GLN A 261 23.49 -0.92 23.24
C GLN A 261 23.27 -0.20 21.92
N SER A 262 23.62 1.08 21.87
CA SER A 262 23.59 1.92 20.68
C SER A 262 24.92 1.88 19.94
N VAL A 263 24.89 1.78 18.63
CA VAL A 263 26.07 1.88 17.77
C VAL A 263 26.69 3.30 17.87
N ALA A 264 25.82 4.31 17.90
CA ALA A 264 26.22 5.72 17.90
C ALA A 264 26.56 6.26 19.31
N ARG A 265 25.83 5.80 20.34
CA ARG A 265 25.84 6.40 21.71
C ARG A 265 26.47 5.47 22.77
N GLY A 266 26.91 4.26 22.38
CA GLY A 266 27.54 3.30 23.28
C GLY A 266 26.56 2.49 24.11
N THR A 267 27.00 1.97 25.26
CA THR A 267 26.18 1.10 26.11
C THR A 267 25.70 1.87 27.35
N HIS A 268 24.40 1.79 27.61
CA HIS A 268 23.79 2.24 28.86
C HIS A 268 23.16 1.06 29.60
N SER A 269 23.38 0.94 30.92
CA SER A 269 22.85 -0.15 31.72
C SER A 269 22.46 0.30 33.12
N VAL A 270 21.30 -0.17 33.58
CA VAL A 270 20.75 0.05 34.90
C VAL A 270 20.48 -1.28 35.58
N ASN A 271 20.86 -1.41 36.84
CA ASN A 271 20.61 -2.62 37.65
C ASN A 271 19.99 -2.18 38.97
N GLU A 272 18.79 -2.67 39.28
CA GLU A 272 18.09 -2.39 40.52
C GLU A 272 17.44 -3.65 41.11
N THR A 273 17.46 -3.75 42.44
CA THR A 273 16.77 -4.82 43.19
C THR A 273 15.73 -4.19 44.10
N LYS A 274 14.46 -4.60 43.95
CA LYS A 274 13.32 -4.15 44.77
C LYS A 274 12.77 -5.32 45.58
N TYR A 275 12.67 -5.14 46.93
CA TYR A 275 12.21 -6.19 47.83
C TYR A 275 10.69 -6.16 48.03
N HIS A 276 10.07 -7.34 47.90
CA HIS A 276 8.63 -7.55 47.97
C HIS A 276 8.26 -8.78 48.81
N THR A 277 7.00 -8.84 49.18
CA THR A 277 6.37 -10.06 49.76
C THR A 277 5.19 -10.44 48.86
N PHE A 278 5.30 -11.59 48.21
CA PHE A 278 4.27 -12.10 47.29
C PHE A 278 3.34 -13.02 48.10
N ALA A 279 2.16 -12.54 48.49
CA ALA A 279 1.12 -13.37 49.12
C ALA A 279 0.63 -14.42 48.09
N THR A 280 -0.19 -15.39 48.50
CA THR A 280 -0.81 -16.35 47.57
C THR A 280 -1.81 -15.64 46.66
N GLY A 281 -1.82 -16.02 45.36
CA GLY A 281 -2.70 -15.43 44.34
C GLY A 281 -1.97 -14.44 43.45
N THR A 282 -2.72 -13.57 42.79
CA THR A 282 -2.21 -12.59 41.79
C THR A 282 -1.93 -11.23 42.46
N HIS A 283 -0.75 -10.69 42.19
CA HIS A 283 -0.30 -9.40 42.75
C HIS A 283 0.27 -8.52 41.69
N THR A 284 -0.17 -7.25 41.61
CA THR A 284 0.45 -6.22 40.81
C THR A 284 1.48 -5.46 41.65
N VAL A 285 2.74 -5.52 41.21
CA VAL A 285 3.85 -4.76 41.76
C VAL A 285 4.14 -3.60 40.83
N ILE A 286 4.35 -2.40 41.37
CA ILE A 286 4.70 -1.20 40.60
C ILE A 286 6.04 -0.69 41.16
N ASP A 287 7.08 -0.78 40.37
CA ASP A 287 8.41 -0.30 40.69
C ASP A 287 8.84 0.79 39.71
N THR A 288 9.57 1.79 40.18
CA THR A 288 10.18 2.83 39.35
C THR A 288 11.67 2.58 39.24
N LEU A 289 12.16 2.51 37.99
CA LEU A 289 13.58 2.41 37.68
C LEU A 289 14.13 3.75 37.26
N LEU A 290 15.24 4.20 37.86
CA LEU A 290 15.92 5.41 37.43
C LEU A 290 16.84 5.10 36.25
N ILE A 291 16.42 5.47 35.05
CA ILE A 291 17.20 5.26 33.83
C ILE A 291 18.35 6.28 33.72
N SER A 292 18.20 7.44 34.26
CA SER A 292 19.13 8.60 34.31
C SER A 292 19.10 9.49 33.05
N GLU A 293 19.62 10.70 33.20
CA GLU A 293 19.76 11.70 32.10
C GLU A 293 20.63 11.21 30.90
N ARG A 294 21.32 10.08 31.06
CA ARG A 294 22.08 9.43 29.98
C ARG A 294 21.24 8.40 29.20
N ALA A 295 19.95 8.39 29.41
CA ALA A 295 19.05 7.51 28.67
C ALA A 295 19.22 7.70 27.16
N ILE A 296 19.26 6.57 26.46
CA ILE A 296 19.30 6.54 25.00
C ILE A 296 17.84 6.53 24.54
N LEU A 297 17.42 7.62 23.88
CA LEU A 297 16.05 7.76 23.41
C LEU A 297 15.85 7.01 22.08
N TRP A 298 14.64 6.50 21.90
CA TRP A 298 14.19 5.83 20.69
C TRP A 298 13.36 6.79 19.82
N ASP A 299 13.67 6.88 18.54
CA ASP A 299 12.85 7.52 17.49
C ASP A 299 13.17 6.92 16.11
N GLU A 300 12.58 7.49 15.03
CA GLU A 300 12.80 7.04 13.66
C GLU A 300 14.24 7.18 13.15
N PHE A 301 15.04 8.08 13.75
CA PHE A 301 16.45 8.32 13.40
C PHE A 301 17.41 7.50 14.28
N HIS A 302 17.00 7.22 15.52
CA HIS A 302 17.78 6.52 16.53
C HIS A 302 16.95 5.40 17.17
N PRO A 303 16.76 4.27 16.46
CA PRO A 303 15.88 3.19 16.92
C PRO A 303 16.55 2.26 17.96
N ASP A 304 17.12 2.87 19.00
CA ASP A 304 17.84 2.16 20.04
C ASP A 304 16.89 1.67 21.14
N VAL A 305 16.83 0.35 21.39
CA VAL A 305 15.94 -0.28 22.36
C VAL A 305 16.67 -0.77 23.60
N TYR A 306 16.02 -0.65 24.75
CA TYR A 306 16.43 -1.31 25.97
C TYR A 306 15.89 -2.74 26.04
N ARG A 307 16.74 -3.65 26.45
CA ARG A 307 16.36 -5.00 26.85
C ARG A 307 16.27 -5.04 28.36
N LEU A 308 15.05 -5.20 28.89
CA LEU A 308 14.79 -5.34 30.33
C LEU A 308 14.69 -6.82 30.68
N GLN A 309 15.60 -7.29 31.52
CA GLN A 309 15.48 -8.58 32.22
C GLN A 309 14.87 -8.34 33.59
N THR A 310 13.72 -8.95 33.85
CA THR A 310 13.02 -8.95 35.14
C THR A 310 13.07 -10.33 35.73
N GLN A 311 13.69 -10.48 36.91
CA GLN A 311 13.91 -11.74 37.58
C GLN A 311 13.20 -11.72 38.94
N VAL A 312 12.16 -12.55 39.13
CA VAL A 312 11.54 -12.77 40.43
C VAL A 312 12.39 -13.75 41.22
N CYS A 313 12.70 -13.41 42.48
CA CYS A 313 13.54 -14.21 43.39
C CYS A 313 12.81 -14.43 44.73
N GLU A 314 13.03 -15.62 45.37
CA GLU A 314 12.67 -15.90 46.75
C GLU A 314 13.89 -15.65 47.65
N THR A 315 13.67 -15.04 48.80
CA THR A 315 14.71 -14.94 49.83
C THR A 315 14.74 -16.25 50.64
N TYR A 316 15.81 -17.03 50.46
CA TYR A 316 16.04 -18.29 51.17
C TYR A 316 17.42 -18.25 51.88
N MET A 317 17.43 -18.43 53.20
CA MET A 317 18.64 -18.37 54.05
C MET A 317 19.50 -17.11 53.81
N GLY A 318 18.87 -15.96 53.58
CA GLY A 318 19.56 -14.69 53.36
C GLY A 318 20.10 -14.47 51.91
N SER A 319 19.87 -15.42 51.04
CA SER A 319 20.26 -15.33 49.64
C SER A 319 19.03 -15.24 48.72
N LEU A 320 19.14 -14.56 47.57
CA LEU A 320 18.11 -14.52 46.55
C LEU A 320 18.21 -15.75 45.63
N VAL A 321 17.16 -16.56 45.63
CA VAL A 321 17.04 -17.77 44.80
C VAL A 321 16.07 -17.39 43.62
N LYS A 322 16.57 -17.57 42.43
CA LYS A 322 15.83 -17.26 41.20
C LYS A 322 14.62 -18.17 41.03
N MET A 323 13.45 -17.60 40.76
CA MET A 323 12.22 -18.32 40.51
C MET A 323 11.80 -18.23 39.06
N ASP A 324 11.44 -17.05 38.57
CA ASP A 324 10.99 -16.85 37.19
C ASP A 324 11.65 -15.62 36.57
N LYS A 325 11.76 -15.64 35.25
CA LYS A 325 12.43 -14.58 34.48
C LYS A 325 11.62 -14.21 33.23
N ASN A 326 11.41 -12.93 33.07
CA ASN A 326 10.90 -12.35 31.82
C ASN A 326 11.98 -11.46 31.19
N ILE A 327 12.00 -11.42 29.86
CA ILE A 327 12.85 -10.52 29.08
C ILE A 327 11.95 -9.82 28.09
N THR A 328 11.86 -8.51 28.18
CA THR A 328 11.10 -7.67 27.24
C THR A 328 11.98 -6.54 26.68
N SER A 329 11.62 -6.02 25.51
CA SER A 329 12.23 -4.81 24.96
C SER A 329 11.33 -3.62 25.25
N PHE A 330 11.91 -2.41 25.42
CA PHE A 330 11.20 -1.16 25.48
C PHE A 330 12.08 -0.01 24.94
N GLY A 331 11.48 1.06 24.49
CA GLY A 331 12.18 2.28 24.11
C GLY A 331 11.95 3.40 25.12
N MET A 332 13.01 4.15 25.47
CA MET A 332 12.84 5.40 26.18
C MET A 332 12.29 6.44 25.21
N ARG A 333 10.97 6.58 25.16
CA ARG A 333 10.27 7.52 24.25
C ARG A 333 8.94 7.98 24.80
N GLU A 334 8.51 9.16 24.35
CA GLU A 334 7.15 9.67 24.48
C GLU A 334 6.58 9.96 23.09
N PHE A 335 5.38 9.45 22.78
CA PHE A 335 4.64 9.74 21.56
C PHE A 335 3.36 10.51 21.94
N THR A 336 3.32 11.79 21.59
CA THR A 336 2.32 12.75 22.08
C THR A 336 1.76 13.61 20.93
N ILE A 337 0.89 14.55 21.29
CA ILE A 337 0.29 15.50 20.36
C ILE A 337 0.59 16.93 20.85
N ASP A 338 1.05 17.79 19.94
CA ASP A 338 1.20 19.23 20.10
C ASP A 338 0.44 19.96 18.99
N GLY A 339 -0.72 20.53 19.34
CA GLY A 339 -1.60 21.17 18.38
C GLY A 339 -2.09 20.16 17.34
N LYS A 340 -1.81 20.44 16.08
CA LYS A 340 -2.19 19.61 14.92
C LYS A 340 -1.17 18.53 14.54
N TYR A 341 -0.08 18.39 15.30
CA TYR A 341 1.04 17.49 14.94
C TYR A 341 1.25 16.40 15.98
N PHE A 342 1.73 15.26 15.52
CA PHE A 342 2.33 14.26 16.39
C PHE A 342 3.72 14.71 16.82
N CYS A 343 4.11 14.30 18.02
CA CYS A 343 5.44 14.54 18.57
C CYS A 343 6.07 13.27 19.08
N ILE A 344 7.34 13.06 18.74
CA ILE A 344 8.22 12.04 19.31
C ILE A 344 9.30 12.73 20.14
N ASN A 345 9.35 12.43 21.44
CA ASN A 345 10.31 13.02 22.38
C ASN A 345 10.29 14.57 22.35
N GLY A 346 9.10 15.18 22.19
CA GLY A 346 8.91 16.62 22.08
C GLY A 346 9.20 17.22 20.70
N ARG A 347 9.72 16.47 19.74
CA ARG A 347 9.95 16.90 18.35
C ARG A 347 8.73 16.59 17.48
N ARG A 348 8.24 17.60 16.76
CA ARG A 348 7.16 17.42 15.79
C ARG A 348 7.60 16.46 14.67
N THR A 349 6.71 15.56 14.29
CA THR A 349 6.88 14.64 13.15
C THR A 349 5.65 14.65 12.26
N LEU A 350 5.86 14.36 10.97
CA LEU A 350 4.80 14.16 9.99
C LEU A 350 4.78 12.67 9.64
N LEU A 351 3.61 12.06 9.72
CA LEU A 351 3.46 10.65 9.34
C LEU A 351 3.46 10.54 7.81
N ARG A 352 4.50 9.94 7.28
CA ARG A 352 4.61 9.51 5.88
C ARG A 352 4.33 8.02 5.86
N GLY A 353 3.05 7.67 5.71
CA GLY A 353 2.57 6.34 5.98
C GLY A 353 2.20 5.53 4.76
N THR A 354 2.10 4.23 4.97
CA THR A 354 1.48 3.26 4.07
C THR A 354 0.54 2.35 4.84
N VAL A 355 -0.48 1.85 4.15
CA VAL A 355 -1.34 0.77 4.64
C VAL A 355 -0.70 -0.57 4.29
N GLU A 356 -0.75 -1.53 5.22
CA GLU A 356 -0.37 -2.92 5.01
C GLU A 356 -1.61 -3.81 5.19
N ASN A 357 -1.80 -4.77 4.29
CA ASN A 357 -3.09 -5.37 4.03
C ASN A 357 -3.14 -6.88 4.26
N CYS A 358 -2.08 -7.43 4.84
CA CYS A 358 -1.87 -8.87 5.02
C CYS A 358 -1.90 -9.65 3.67
N ASP A 359 -1.34 -9.06 2.61
CA ASP A 359 -1.25 -9.71 1.31
C ASP A 359 0.15 -10.32 1.11
N PHE A 360 0.32 -11.57 1.56
CA PHE A 360 1.57 -12.34 1.48
C PHE A 360 1.35 -13.63 0.67
N PRO A 361 1.39 -13.58 -0.66
CA PRO A 361 0.97 -14.70 -1.51
C PRO A 361 1.78 -16.00 -1.35
N LEU A 362 3.03 -15.91 -0.89
CA LEU A 362 3.88 -17.09 -0.75
C LEU A 362 3.40 -18.02 0.36
N THR A 363 2.95 -17.48 1.47
CA THR A 363 2.51 -18.22 2.66
C THR A 363 0.98 -18.23 2.81
N GLY A 364 0.31 -17.19 2.30
CA GLY A 364 -1.11 -16.95 2.56
C GLY A 364 -1.38 -16.44 3.99
N TYR A 365 -0.35 -15.98 4.71
CA TYR A 365 -0.43 -15.36 6.03
C TYR A 365 0.78 -14.44 6.27
N ALA A 366 0.65 -13.52 7.23
CA ALA A 366 1.72 -12.57 7.58
C ALA A 366 2.99 -13.29 8.05
N PRO A 367 4.19 -12.85 7.66
CA PRO A 367 5.45 -13.45 8.08
C PRO A 367 5.56 -13.55 9.61
N MET A 368 6.02 -14.71 10.12
CA MET A 368 6.19 -14.97 11.54
C MET A 368 7.64 -14.77 12.02
N ASP A 369 8.51 -14.26 11.16
CA ASP A 369 9.91 -13.99 11.45
C ASP A 369 10.26 -12.51 11.32
N GLU A 370 11.18 -12.06 12.17
CA GLU A 370 11.59 -10.67 12.25
C GLU A 370 12.35 -10.19 11.00
N ALA A 371 13.12 -11.07 10.35
CA ALA A 371 13.94 -10.68 9.19
C ALA A 371 13.07 -10.29 7.98
N SER A 372 11.96 -11.01 7.75
CA SER A 372 10.99 -10.68 6.71
C SER A 372 10.36 -9.30 6.93
N TRP A 373 9.95 -8.99 8.15
CA TRP A 373 9.40 -7.68 8.49
C TRP A 373 10.45 -6.57 8.49
N GLU A 374 11.68 -6.85 8.93
CA GLU A 374 12.78 -5.88 8.83
C GLU A 374 13.04 -5.50 7.37
N ARG A 375 12.99 -6.45 6.43
CA ARG A 375 13.06 -6.18 5.00
C ARG A 375 11.92 -5.25 4.54
N VAL A 376 10.67 -5.52 4.92
CA VAL A 376 9.51 -4.69 4.57
C VAL A 376 9.69 -3.25 5.06
N PHE A 377 10.01 -3.05 6.35
CA PHE A 377 10.19 -1.71 6.90
C PHE A 377 11.39 -0.96 6.31
N ARG A 378 12.49 -1.65 6.01
CA ARG A 378 13.65 -1.02 5.33
C ARG A 378 13.32 -0.56 3.92
N ILE A 379 12.53 -1.34 3.18
CA ILE A 379 12.03 -0.92 1.87
C ILE A 379 11.10 0.29 2.03
N CYS A 380 10.11 0.26 2.91
CA CYS A 380 9.27 1.41 3.16
C CYS A 380 10.09 2.67 3.53
N LYS A 381 11.12 2.50 4.35
CA LYS A 381 12.02 3.60 4.76
C LYS A 381 12.88 4.13 3.60
N SER A 382 13.31 3.28 2.66
CA SER A 382 14.01 3.73 1.45
C SER A 382 13.12 4.58 0.54
N TYR A 383 11.80 4.41 0.59
CA TYR A 383 10.81 5.30 -0.02
C TYR A 383 10.42 6.47 0.90
N GLY A 384 11.21 6.80 1.91
CA GLY A 384 11.01 7.95 2.80
C GLY A 384 9.85 7.82 3.78
N LEU A 385 9.23 6.64 3.90
CA LEU A 385 8.12 6.39 4.82
C LEU A 385 8.64 6.14 6.25
N ASN A 386 7.81 6.48 7.25
CA ASN A 386 8.12 6.28 8.67
C ASN A 386 6.95 5.68 9.47
N HIS A 387 5.83 5.40 8.82
CA HIS A 387 4.60 4.95 9.45
C HIS A 387 3.94 3.81 8.66
N MET A 388 3.34 2.84 9.39
CA MET A 388 2.54 1.76 8.80
C MET A 388 1.27 1.54 9.61
N ARG A 389 0.14 1.57 8.91
CA ARG A 389 -1.15 1.18 9.40
C ARG A 389 -1.47 -0.25 8.95
N PHE A 390 -1.86 -1.12 9.87
CA PHE A 390 -2.30 -2.49 9.57
C PHE A 390 -3.82 -2.52 9.43
N HIS A 391 -4.28 -2.55 8.19
CA HIS A 391 -5.70 -2.42 7.86
C HIS A 391 -6.51 -3.61 8.34
N SER A 392 -7.37 -3.37 9.36
CA SER A 392 -8.28 -4.35 9.97
C SER A 392 -7.63 -5.66 10.44
N TYR A 393 -6.36 -5.61 10.86
CA TYR A 393 -5.69 -6.71 11.53
C TYR A 393 -4.52 -6.25 12.42
N CYS A 394 -4.08 -7.14 13.32
CA CYS A 394 -2.90 -6.93 14.13
C CYS A 394 -1.78 -7.88 13.66
N PRO A 395 -0.59 -7.37 13.31
CA PRO A 395 0.53 -8.20 12.86
C PRO A 395 1.10 -9.04 14.02
N PRO A 396 1.95 -10.07 13.74
CA PRO A 396 2.64 -10.83 14.77
C PRO A 396 3.72 -10.00 15.50
N GLU A 397 4.18 -10.49 16.67
CA GLU A 397 5.26 -9.85 17.47
C GLU A 397 6.51 -9.54 16.63
N ALA A 398 6.82 -10.39 15.65
CA ALA A 398 7.94 -10.21 14.73
C ALA A 398 7.92 -8.86 14.00
N ALA A 399 6.74 -8.37 13.64
CA ALA A 399 6.59 -7.05 12.99
C ALA A 399 6.92 -5.90 13.95
N PHE A 400 6.44 -5.97 15.19
CA PHE A 400 6.76 -4.96 16.20
C PHE A 400 8.26 -4.95 16.52
N ALA A 401 8.86 -6.13 16.70
CA ALA A 401 10.30 -6.24 16.96
C ALA A 401 11.16 -5.69 15.82
N ALA A 402 10.76 -5.95 14.59
CA ALA A 402 11.44 -5.39 13.40
C ALA A 402 11.27 -3.87 13.30
N ALA A 403 10.06 -3.35 13.54
CA ALA A 403 9.78 -1.92 13.53
C ALA A 403 10.55 -1.17 14.63
N ASP A 404 10.69 -1.78 15.81
CA ASP A 404 11.52 -1.25 16.90
C ASP A 404 12.97 -1.02 16.47
N LYS A 405 13.54 -1.97 15.71
CA LYS A 405 14.93 -1.90 15.21
C LYS A 405 15.12 -0.95 14.04
N VAL A 406 14.10 -0.79 13.20
CA VAL A 406 14.17 0.08 12.02
C VAL A 406 13.81 1.53 12.35
N GLY A 407 13.07 1.76 13.42
CA GLY A 407 12.53 3.07 13.79
C GLY A 407 11.31 3.40 12.93
N PHE A 408 10.20 2.67 13.13
CA PHE A 408 8.98 2.81 12.35
C PHE A 408 7.77 2.94 13.28
N TYR A 409 6.85 3.87 13.02
CA TYR A 409 5.67 4.11 13.85
C TYR A 409 4.50 3.24 13.39
N LEU A 410 3.95 2.41 14.27
CA LEU A 410 2.90 1.45 13.91
C LEU A 410 1.53 1.87 14.45
N GLN A 411 0.50 1.64 13.63
CA GLN A 411 -0.91 1.64 13.98
C GLN A 411 -1.51 0.26 13.67
N PRO A 412 -1.39 -0.74 14.55
CA PRO A 412 -2.19 -1.95 14.43
C PRO A 412 -3.67 -1.62 14.66
N GLU A 413 -4.55 -2.31 13.96
CA GLU A 413 -5.99 -2.22 14.12
C GLU A 413 -6.56 -3.50 14.73
N GLY A 414 -7.70 -3.37 15.39
CA GLY A 414 -8.53 -4.51 15.73
C GLY A 414 -8.99 -5.26 14.48
N PRO A 415 -9.29 -6.57 14.57
CA PRO A 415 -9.59 -7.41 13.41
C PRO A 415 -11.01 -7.18 12.89
N SER A 416 -11.31 -5.96 12.44
CA SER A 416 -12.68 -5.57 12.10
C SER A 416 -12.75 -4.64 10.90
N TRP A 417 -13.51 -5.07 9.91
CA TRP A 417 -14.05 -4.25 8.83
C TRP A 417 -15.52 -4.65 8.61
N PRO A 418 -16.44 -4.14 9.47
CA PRO A 418 -17.81 -4.66 9.53
C PRO A 418 -18.73 -4.13 8.43
N ASN A 419 -18.23 -3.37 7.48
CA ASN A 419 -19.04 -2.71 6.44
C ASN A 419 -20.11 -3.61 5.79
N HIS A 420 -19.83 -4.92 5.63
CA HIS A 420 -20.76 -5.88 5.04
C HIS A 420 -21.16 -7.03 5.98
N GLY A 421 -20.70 -7.06 7.23
CA GLY A 421 -20.83 -8.21 8.12
C GLY A 421 -21.64 -7.96 9.37
N SER A 422 -21.19 -7.10 10.25
CA SER A 422 -21.73 -6.85 11.59
C SER A 422 -21.90 -5.36 11.85
N SER A 423 -22.48 -5.02 13.00
CA SER A 423 -22.67 -3.62 13.41
C SER A 423 -22.10 -3.39 14.80
N LEU A 424 -21.25 -2.39 14.96
CA LEU A 424 -20.70 -2.00 16.27
C LEU A 424 -21.69 -1.13 17.05
N GLY A 425 -21.69 -1.30 18.39
CA GLY A 425 -22.52 -0.53 19.29
C GLY A 425 -24.00 -0.96 19.30
N ASN A 426 -24.33 -2.09 18.68
CA ASN A 426 -25.66 -2.65 18.64
C ASN A 426 -25.90 -3.77 19.66
N GLY A 427 -24.89 -4.11 20.49
CA GLY A 427 -24.94 -5.20 21.45
C GLY A 427 -24.73 -6.58 20.81
N GLU A 428 -24.14 -6.62 19.64
CA GLU A 428 -23.71 -7.87 19.00
C GLU A 428 -22.41 -8.40 19.67
N PRO A 429 -22.10 -9.72 19.59
CA PRO A 429 -20.90 -10.30 20.23
C PRO A 429 -19.57 -9.68 19.77
N ILE A 430 -19.55 -9.04 18.61
CA ILE A 430 -18.38 -8.33 18.11
C ILE A 430 -17.96 -7.15 19.01
N ASP A 431 -18.90 -6.50 19.71
CA ASP A 431 -18.64 -5.38 20.60
C ASP A 431 -17.69 -5.79 21.74
N ASP A 432 -18.03 -6.88 22.45
CA ASP A 432 -17.20 -7.41 23.55
C ASP A 432 -15.90 -8.05 23.03
N TYR A 433 -15.97 -8.67 21.86
CA TYR A 433 -14.79 -9.31 21.24
C TYR A 433 -13.70 -8.30 20.91
N LEU A 434 -14.04 -7.19 20.23
CA LEU A 434 -13.06 -6.17 19.84
C LEU A 434 -12.46 -5.45 21.05
N TRP A 435 -13.27 -5.27 22.12
CA TRP A 435 -12.76 -4.75 23.37
C TRP A 435 -11.69 -5.67 23.98
N ALA A 436 -11.99 -6.96 24.05
CA ALA A 436 -11.06 -7.96 24.55
C ALA A 436 -9.81 -8.10 23.68
N GLU A 437 -9.93 -7.99 22.35
CA GLU A 437 -8.78 -8.01 21.44
C GLU A 437 -7.84 -6.81 21.70
N ALA A 438 -8.38 -5.61 21.89
CA ALA A 438 -7.58 -4.44 22.22
C ALA A 438 -6.81 -4.61 23.54
N GLU A 439 -7.44 -5.18 24.57
CA GLU A 439 -6.77 -5.48 25.85
C GLU A 439 -5.65 -6.52 25.66
N ARG A 440 -5.89 -7.57 24.85
CA ARG A 440 -4.88 -8.58 24.52
C ARG A 440 -3.71 -7.98 23.76
N MET A 441 -3.97 -7.11 22.76
CA MET A 441 -2.93 -6.40 21.99
C MET A 441 -2.07 -5.51 22.90
N ALA A 442 -2.70 -4.72 23.77
CA ALA A 442 -1.99 -3.85 24.72
C ALA A 442 -1.14 -4.63 25.72
N LYS A 443 -1.63 -5.80 26.17
CA LYS A 443 -0.87 -6.71 27.04
C LYS A 443 0.30 -7.36 26.31
N ALA A 444 0.08 -7.89 25.10
CA ALA A 444 1.10 -8.64 24.36
C ALA A 444 2.20 -7.71 23.78
N TYR A 445 1.81 -6.59 23.19
CA TYR A 445 2.70 -5.75 22.39
C TYR A 445 2.96 -4.36 22.98
N GLY A 446 2.37 -4.04 24.13
CA GLY A 446 2.38 -2.69 24.73
C GLY A 446 3.75 -2.12 25.05
N ASN A 447 4.79 -2.94 25.20
CA ASN A 447 6.15 -2.51 25.51
C ASN A 447 6.96 -2.10 24.25
N HIS A 448 6.52 -2.47 23.05
CA HIS A 448 7.21 -2.10 21.81
C HIS A 448 7.15 -0.58 21.59
N PRO A 449 8.29 0.12 21.46
CA PRO A 449 8.30 1.56 21.23
C PRO A 449 7.68 1.95 19.87
N SER A 450 7.71 1.06 18.89
CA SER A 450 7.05 1.25 17.59
C SER A 450 5.53 1.27 17.67
N PHE A 451 4.91 0.65 18.69
CA PHE A 451 3.45 0.68 18.88
C PHE A 451 2.98 2.04 19.40
N CYS A 452 2.84 3.01 18.50
CA CYS A 452 2.56 4.41 18.80
C CYS A 452 1.09 4.80 18.72
N MET A 453 0.27 4.04 17.99
CA MET A 453 -1.10 4.38 17.62
C MET A 453 -1.98 3.13 17.64
N MET A 454 -3.27 3.26 17.96
CA MET A 454 -4.23 2.14 17.94
C MET A 454 -5.62 2.60 17.51
N ALA A 455 -6.27 1.76 16.68
CA ALA A 455 -7.67 1.90 16.27
C ALA A 455 -8.42 0.57 16.42
N ILE A 456 -9.76 0.64 16.43
CA ILE A 456 -10.60 -0.56 16.54
C ILE A 456 -10.69 -1.37 15.24
N GLY A 457 -10.45 -0.74 14.09
CA GLY A 457 -10.56 -1.33 12.76
C GLY A 457 -10.91 -0.30 11.70
N ASN A 458 -11.37 -0.80 10.54
CA ASN A 458 -11.71 -0.01 9.37
C ASN A 458 -13.22 0.12 9.18
N GLU A 459 -13.69 1.30 8.78
CA GLU A 459 -15.02 1.60 8.24
C GLU A 459 -16.21 0.91 8.94
N PRO A 460 -16.45 1.19 10.23
CA PRO A 460 -17.47 0.54 11.02
C PRO A 460 -18.89 0.93 10.62
N ARG A 461 -19.87 0.05 10.95
CA ARG A 461 -21.33 0.25 10.82
C ARG A 461 -22.02 0.24 12.19
N GLY A 462 -23.31 0.52 12.22
CA GLY A 462 -24.14 0.51 13.44
C GLY A 462 -24.03 1.79 14.24
N HIS A 463 -24.24 1.72 15.54
CA HIS A 463 -24.08 2.84 16.49
C HIS A 463 -22.60 3.00 16.91
N TRP A 464 -21.71 2.84 15.96
CA TRP A 464 -20.29 2.75 16.18
C TRP A 464 -19.67 4.01 16.80
N VAL A 465 -20.15 5.22 16.49
CA VAL A 465 -19.58 6.47 17.01
C VAL A 465 -19.64 6.53 18.55
N GLU A 466 -20.78 6.14 19.14
CA GLU A 466 -20.93 6.09 20.60
C GLU A 466 -20.05 5.01 21.22
N TRP A 467 -19.98 3.84 20.56
CA TRP A 467 -19.18 2.72 21.04
C TRP A 467 -17.68 3.05 21.02
N VAL A 468 -17.16 3.56 19.89
CA VAL A 468 -15.73 3.93 19.77
C VAL A 468 -15.37 5.13 20.64
N SER A 469 -16.32 6.03 20.95
CA SER A 469 -16.07 7.12 21.90
C SER A 469 -15.74 6.58 23.29
N LYS A 470 -16.51 5.61 23.78
CA LYS A 470 -16.25 4.93 25.06
C LYS A 470 -14.90 4.18 25.04
N PHE A 471 -14.62 3.53 23.94
CA PHE A 471 -13.35 2.81 23.70
C PHE A 471 -12.14 3.76 23.77
N VAL A 472 -12.18 4.86 23.05
CA VAL A 472 -11.08 5.84 23.03
C VAL A 472 -10.90 6.49 24.42
N ASP A 473 -12.01 6.87 25.10
CA ASP A 473 -11.93 7.46 26.44
C ASP A 473 -11.30 6.52 27.46
N TYR A 474 -11.63 5.22 27.40
CA TYR A 474 -11.00 4.20 28.25
C TYR A 474 -9.50 4.11 28.01
N TRP A 475 -9.08 3.99 26.74
CA TRP A 475 -7.68 3.79 26.41
C TRP A 475 -6.82 5.01 26.69
N LYS A 476 -7.30 6.23 26.42
CA LYS A 476 -6.62 7.49 26.80
C LYS A 476 -6.33 7.56 28.30
N ALA A 477 -7.24 7.04 29.11
CA ALA A 477 -7.09 7.06 30.57
C ALA A 477 -6.23 5.90 31.10
N THR A 478 -6.17 4.78 30.39
CA THR A 478 -5.56 3.52 30.88
C THR A 478 -4.12 3.35 30.42
N ASP A 479 -3.79 3.72 29.19
CA ASP A 479 -2.43 3.53 28.63
C ASP A 479 -1.99 4.78 27.84
N THR A 480 -1.12 5.57 28.42
CA THR A 480 -0.61 6.84 27.87
C THR A 480 0.63 6.67 26.99
N ARG A 481 1.11 5.45 26.77
CA ARG A 481 2.29 5.20 25.92
C ARG A 481 2.05 5.47 24.44
N ARG A 482 0.79 5.60 24.00
CA ARG A 482 0.35 5.79 22.63
C ARG A 482 -0.87 6.70 22.53
N VAL A 483 -1.25 7.01 21.29
CA VAL A 483 -2.46 7.79 21.00
C VAL A 483 -3.52 6.93 20.33
N TYR A 484 -4.79 7.31 20.46
CA TYR A 484 -5.94 6.50 20.09
C TYR A 484 -6.89 7.24 19.16
N THR A 485 -7.34 6.54 18.09
CA THR A 485 -8.47 6.94 17.27
C THR A 485 -9.54 5.84 17.31
N GLY A 486 -10.78 6.18 17.02
CA GLY A 486 -11.86 5.19 17.03
C GLY A 486 -11.72 4.19 15.89
N ALA A 487 -11.67 4.67 14.66
CA ALA A 487 -11.50 3.84 13.47
C ALA A 487 -10.90 4.67 12.32
N SER A 488 -10.28 3.99 11.37
CA SER A 488 -9.87 4.58 10.09
C SER A 488 -11.04 4.56 9.12
N VAL A 489 -11.41 5.70 8.52
CA VAL A 489 -12.70 5.80 7.82
C VAL A 489 -12.64 6.59 6.51
N GLY A 490 -13.47 6.17 5.55
CA GLY A 490 -13.76 6.90 4.33
C GLY A 490 -14.46 8.25 4.56
N GLY A 491 -14.53 9.09 3.52
CA GLY A 491 -15.12 10.43 3.62
C GLY A 491 -16.61 10.45 4.00
N GLY A 492 -17.37 9.42 3.61
CA GLY A 492 -18.80 9.31 3.90
C GLY A 492 -19.16 8.90 5.33
N TRP A 493 -18.19 8.47 6.14
CA TRP A 493 -18.42 8.07 7.53
C TRP A 493 -18.62 9.28 8.45
N GLN A 494 -19.35 9.07 9.55
CA GLN A 494 -19.55 10.11 10.55
C GLN A 494 -18.21 10.54 11.16
N TRP A 495 -18.18 11.75 11.75
CA TRP A 495 -17.06 12.25 12.53
C TRP A 495 -16.98 11.59 13.91
N GLN A 496 -15.78 11.34 14.41
CA GLN A 496 -15.51 10.70 15.71
C GLN A 496 -15.05 11.74 16.73
N PRO A 497 -15.93 12.30 17.57
CA PRO A 497 -15.62 13.48 18.35
C PRO A 497 -14.57 13.29 19.45
N ASN A 498 -14.36 12.08 19.97
CA ASN A 498 -13.48 11.81 21.11
C ASN A 498 -12.09 11.27 20.73
N SER A 499 -11.83 11.05 19.44
CA SER A 499 -10.52 10.60 18.98
C SER A 499 -9.43 11.62 19.26
N GLN A 500 -8.23 11.15 19.66
CA GLN A 500 -7.08 12.04 19.86
C GLN A 500 -6.49 12.52 18.53
N TYR A 501 -6.67 11.74 17.47
CA TYR A 501 -6.31 12.08 16.09
C TYR A 501 -7.33 11.41 15.14
N HIS A 502 -7.36 11.84 13.90
CA HIS A 502 -8.33 11.35 12.93
C HIS A 502 -7.61 10.78 11.70
N VAL A 503 -7.93 9.53 11.36
CA VAL A 503 -7.58 8.91 10.09
C VAL A 503 -8.83 8.90 9.22
N LYS A 504 -8.94 9.87 8.31
CA LYS A 504 -10.17 10.10 7.55
C LYS A 504 -9.89 10.54 6.12
N ALA A 505 -10.57 9.91 5.15
CA ALA A 505 -10.56 10.39 3.77
C ALA A 505 -11.33 11.71 3.63
N GLY A 506 -10.87 12.58 2.73
CA GLY A 506 -11.51 13.87 2.45
C GLY A 506 -10.54 14.97 2.04
N ALA A 507 -9.39 15.07 2.70
CA ALA A 507 -8.29 15.92 2.26
C ALA A 507 -7.24 15.08 1.52
N ARG A 508 -7.61 14.54 0.37
CA ARG A 508 -6.77 13.73 -0.52
C ARG A 508 -7.18 13.91 -1.98
N GLY A 509 -6.38 13.41 -2.91
CA GLY A 509 -6.66 13.40 -4.33
C GLY A 509 -6.25 14.68 -5.05
N LEU A 510 -6.32 14.58 -6.38
CA LEU A 510 -6.02 15.65 -7.32
C LEU A 510 -7.30 16.07 -8.02
N ASP A 511 -7.52 17.38 -8.16
CA ASP A 511 -8.69 17.93 -8.88
C ASP A 511 -8.44 18.02 -10.40
N TRP A 512 -7.60 17.15 -10.96
CA TRP A 512 -7.19 17.16 -12.36
C TRP A 512 -8.27 16.61 -13.32
N ASP A 513 -9.36 16.12 -12.79
CA ASP A 513 -10.60 15.88 -13.55
C ASP A 513 -11.35 17.18 -13.91
N LYS A 514 -11.09 18.29 -13.19
CA LYS A 514 -11.81 19.55 -13.30
C LYS A 514 -10.95 20.72 -13.75
N ARG A 515 -9.65 20.68 -13.48
CA ARG A 515 -8.74 21.80 -13.74
C ARG A 515 -7.34 21.33 -14.09
N GLN A 516 -6.63 22.18 -14.85
CA GLN A 516 -5.27 21.92 -15.29
C GLN A 516 -4.31 21.69 -14.11
N PRO A 517 -3.39 20.71 -14.23
CA PRO A 517 -2.34 20.48 -13.25
C PRO A 517 -1.52 21.73 -12.95
N ASN A 518 -1.26 21.97 -11.68
CA ASN A 518 -0.39 23.01 -11.17
C ASN A 518 0.19 22.55 -9.81
N SER A 519 1.20 23.22 -9.30
CA SER A 519 1.71 22.99 -7.96
C SER A 519 1.37 24.10 -6.96
N MET A 520 0.37 24.92 -7.26
CA MET A 520 -0.17 25.94 -6.34
C MET A 520 -1.08 25.33 -5.27
N ASP A 521 -1.69 24.19 -5.57
CA ASP A 521 -2.76 23.60 -4.77
C ASP A 521 -2.28 23.06 -3.43
N ASP A 522 -3.14 23.21 -2.43
CA ASP A 522 -3.03 22.60 -1.10
C ASP A 522 -4.44 22.24 -0.58
N PHE A 523 -4.53 21.66 0.60
CA PHE A 523 -5.79 21.32 1.26
C PHE A 523 -6.25 22.37 2.26
N ARG A 524 -5.70 23.58 2.24
CA ARG A 524 -6.09 24.68 3.13
C ARG A 524 -7.57 24.99 2.96
N GLY A 525 -8.30 25.06 4.09
CA GLY A 525 -9.74 25.27 4.06
C GLY A 525 -10.58 24.03 3.74
N ASN A 526 -9.96 22.84 3.65
CA ASN A 526 -10.70 21.60 3.47
C ASN A 526 -11.65 21.35 4.64
N SER A 527 -12.92 21.04 4.34
CA SER A 527 -13.98 20.90 5.33
C SER A 527 -13.79 19.72 6.28
N PHE A 528 -13.11 18.65 5.88
CA PHE A 528 -12.79 17.52 6.75
C PHE A 528 -11.70 17.89 7.76
N MET A 529 -10.62 18.54 7.33
CA MET A 529 -9.58 19.02 8.23
C MET A 529 -10.13 20.06 9.22
N ALA A 530 -11.08 20.89 8.79
CA ALA A 530 -11.71 21.93 9.62
C ALA A 530 -12.59 21.35 10.75
N GLN A 531 -13.02 20.08 10.68
CA GLN A 531 -13.78 19.41 11.74
C GLN A 531 -12.89 18.97 12.91
N ALA A 532 -11.59 18.74 12.66
CA ALA A 532 -10.67 18.38 13.74
C ALA A 532 -10.48 19.54 14.73
N GLY A 533 -10.44 19.22 16.01
CA GLY A 533 -10.20 20.19 17.10
C GLY A 533 -8.78 20.77 17.05
N PRO A 534 -8.47 21.78 17.84
CA PRO A 534 -7.16 22.46 17.81
C PRO A 534 -5.98 21.56 18.20
N ASN A 535 -6.25 20.49 18.93
CA ASN A 535 -5.25 19.50 19.37
C ASN A 535 -5.54 18.09 18.83
N GLU A 536 -6.07 18.00 17.63
CA GLU A 536 -6.43 16.74 16.99
C GLU A 536 -5.77 16.67 15.61
N PRO A 537 -4.64 15.95 15.47
CA PRO A 537 -3.99 15.71 14.19
C PRO A 537 -4.93 15.07 13.17
N TYR A 538 -4.83 15.52 11.92
CA TYR A 538 -5.53 14.93 10.79
C TYR A 538 -4.54 14.16 9.92
N VAL A 539 -4.81 12.87 9.71
CA VAL A 539 -4.09 11.98 8.80
C VAL A 539 -5.03 11.60 7.65
N SER A 540 -4.57 11.71 6.42
CA SER A 540 -5.36 11.28 5.27
C SER A 540 -5.41 9.76 5.18
N HIS A 541 -6.60 9.22 5.22
CA HIS A 541 -6.90 7.80 5.05
C HIS A 541 -6.80 7.41 3.58
N GLU A 542 -6.00 6.39 3.26
CA GLU A 542 -5.92 5.76 1.95
C GLU A 542 -5.65 6.76 0.81
N THR A 543 -4.56 7.51 0.94
CA THR A 543 -4.11 8.49 -0.05
C THR A 543 -3.66 7.81 -1.34
N GLY A 544 -3.95 8.42 -2.49
CA GLY A 544 -3.56 7.94 -3.81
C GLY A 544 -4.65 7.07 -4.42
N GLN A 545 -4.47 5.75 -4.42
CA GLN A 545 -5.33 4.77 -5.11
C GLN A 545 -5.25 4.87 -6.66
N TRP A 546 -4.10 5.31 -7.17
CA TRP A 546 -3.82 5.43 -8.60
C TRP A 546 -3.33 4.10 -9.14
N CYS A 547 -4.10 3.47 -10.04
CA CYS A 547 -3.77 2.16 -10.57
C CYS A 547 -2.73 2.20 -11.69
N VAL A 548 -1.96 1.11 -11.77
CA VAL A 548 -1.03 0.80 -12.85
C VAL A 548 -1.51 -0.44 -13.61
N PHE A 549 -1.14 -0.58 -14.88
CA PHE A 549 -1.40 -1.78 -15.67
C PHE A 549 -0.59 -2.97 -15.12
N PRO A 550 -1.12 -4.22 -15.08
CA PRO A 550 -0.43 -5.37 -14.51
C PRO A 550 0.92 -5.69 -15.18
N ASP A 551 1.94 -5.96 -14.38
CA ASP A 551 3.16 -6.61 -14.88
C ASP A 551 2.99 -8.14 -14.91
N PHE A 552 2.84 -8.70 -16.09
CA PHE A 552 2.68 -10.14 -16.25
C PHE A 552 3.95 -10.95 -15.96
N ASN A 553 5.12 -10.30 -15.87
CA ASN A 553 6.35 -10.94 -15.41
C ASN A 553 6.29 -11.36 -13.95
N GLU A 554 5.41 -10.72 -13.15
CA GLU A 554 5.21 -11.07 -11.76
C GLU A 554 4.60 -12.47 -11.55
N ILE A 555 3.84 -13.00 -12.51
CA ILE A 555 3.18 -14.31 -12.41
C ILE A 555 4.16 -15.39 -11.93
N ARG A 556 5.41 -15.35 -12.38
CA ARG A 556 6.47 -16.30 -11.99
C ARG A 556 6.89 -16.21 -10.52
N LYS A 557 6.60 -15.08 -9.83
CA LYS A 557 6.92 -14.86 -8.41
C LYS A 557 5.91 -15.54 -7.48
N TYR A 558 4.69 -15.81 -7.95
CA TYR A 558 3.61 -16.41 -7.16
C TYR A 558 3.78 -17.93 -7.04
N THR A 559 4.87 -18.35 -6.44
CA THR A 559 5.24 -19.77 -6.30
C THR A 559 4.66 -20.45 -5.06
N GLY A 560 4.09 -19.68 -4.15
CA GLY A 560 3.55 -20.12 -2.86
C GLY A 560 2.07 -20.54 -2.89
N VAL A 561 1.36 -20.22 -1.81
CA VAL A 561 -0.05 -20.60 -1.60
C VAL A 561 -0.97 -19.95 -2.61
N ASN A 562 -0.92 -18.62 -2.73
CA ASN A 562 -1.80 -17.86 -3.59
C ASN A 562 -1.17 -17.67 -4.98
N LYS A 563 -1.91 -18.04 -6.03
CA LYS A 563 -1.47 -17.97 -7.42
C LYS A 563 -2.09 -16.76 -8.13
N ALA A 564 -1.33 -16.09 -8.98
CA ALA A 564 -1.78 -14.95 -9.78
C ALA A 564 -2.66 -15.37 -10.98
N LYS A 565 -3.74 -16.13 -10.73
CA LYS A 565 -4.67 -16.61 -11.77
C LYS A 565 -5.45 -15.47 -12.43
N ASN A 566 -5.69 -14.38 -11.71
CA ASN A 566 -6.25 -13.15 -12.24
C ASN A 566 -5.32 -12.53 -13.30
N PHE A 567 -4.01 -12.42 -13.02
CA PHE A 567 -3.03 -11.90 -13.99
C PHE A 567 -2.95 -12.76 -15.25
N GLU A 568 -3.08 -14.09 -15.12
CA GLU A 568 -3.16 -14.98 -16.27
C GLU A 568 -4.37 -14.67 -17.16
N ILE A 569 -5.54 -14.35 -16.56
CA ILE A 569 -6.74 -13.91 -17.30
C ILE A 569 -6.46 -12.60 -18.05
N PHE A 570 -5.89 -11.61 -17.39
CA PHE A 570 -5.64 -10.30 -17.98
C PHE A 570 -4.60 -10.38 -19.12
N ARG A 571 -3.57 -11.19 -18.96
CA ARG A 571 -2.60 -11.48 -20.02
C ARG A 571 -3.25 -12.13 -21.24
N ASP A 572 -4.13 -13.11 -21.01
CA ASP A 572 -4.87 -13.80 -22.08
C ASP A 572 -5.78 -12.81 -22.82
N ILE A 573 -6.49 -11.90 -22.09
CA ILE A 573 -7.34 -10.87 -22.70
C ILE A 573 -6.52 -9.89 -23.54
N LEU A 574 -5.36 -9.45 -23.07
CA LEU A 574 -4.46 -8.57 -23.83
C LEU A 574 -4.00 -9.23 -25.12
N ALA A 575 -3.65 -10.52 -25.05
CA ALA A 575 -3.22 -11.30 -26.23
C ALA A 575 -4.36 -11.51 -27.25
N GLU A 576 -5.59 -11.75 -26.78
CA GLU A 576 -6.78 -11.86 -27.64
C GLU A 576 -7.09 -10.58 -28.41
N ASN A 577 -6.66 -9.42 -27.88
CA ASN A 577 -6.78 -8.11 -28.52
C ASN A 577 -5.54 -7.72 -29.36
N ASP A 578 -4.66 -8.68 -29.71
CA ASP A 578 -3.46 -8.46 -30.55
C ASP A 578 -2.49 -7.41 -29.94
N MET A 579 -2.27 -7.48 -28.61
CA MET A 579 -1.42 -6.56 -27.86
C MET A 579 -0.49 -7.27 -26.85
N ALA A 580 -0.23 -8.58 -27.02
CA ALA A 580 0.54 -9.37 -26.06
C ALA A 580 1.92 -8.77 -25.75
N GLU A 581 2.58 -8.18 -26.72
CA GLU A 581 3.93 -7.61 -26.62
C GLU A 581 3.95 -6.26 -25.87
N LEU A 582 2.78 -5.62 -25.68
CA LEU A 582 2.67 -4.27 -25.09
C LEU A 582 2.48 -4.30 -23.56
N GLY A 583 2.35 -5.45 -22.93
CA GLY A 583 2.05 -5.54 -21.50
C GLY A 583 3.05 -4.80 -20.61
N HIS A 584 4.35 -4.95 -20.88
CA HIS A 584 5.41 -4.25 -20.16
C HIS A 584 5.40 -2.74 -20.44
N ASP A 585 5.25 -2.34 -21.71
CA ASP A 585 5.19 -0.93 -22.09
C ASP A 585 3.99 -0.22 -21.45
N PHE A 586 2.84 -0.91 -21.36
CA PHE A 586 1.65 -0.39 -20.68
C PHE A 586 1.87 -0.25 -19.16
N MET A 587 2.54 -1.23 -18.54
CA MET A 587 2.91 -1.14 -17.13
C MET A 587 3.83 0.06 -16.90
N MET A 588 4.89 0.21 -17.69
CA MET A 588 5.84 1.31 -17.59
C MET A 588 5.17 2.67 -17.79
N ALA A 589 4.36 2.83 -18.85
CA ALA A 589 3.72 4.09 -19.19
C ALA A 589 2.64 4.50 -18.16
N SER A 590 1.81 3.55 -17.72
CA SER A 590 0.82 3.82 -16.66
C SER A 590 1.48 4.05 -15.30
N GLY A 591 2.61 3.41 -15.04
CA GLY A 591 3.41 3.58 -13.84
C GLY A 591 4.02 4.99 -13.73
N LYS A 592 4.54 5.55 -14.83
CA LYS A 592 5.00 6.96 -14.84
C LYS A 592 3.87 7.94 -14.52
N LEU A 593 2.65 7.70 -15.02
CA LEU A 593 1.48 8.50 -14.66
C LEU A 593 1.11 8.33 -13.20
N GLN A 594 1.11 7.10 -12.67
CA GLN A 594 0.87 6.81 -11.26
C GLN A 594 1.86 7.58 -10.36
N ALA A 595 3.16 7.49 -10.65
CA ALA A 595 4.21 8.19 -9.91
C ALA A 595 4.04 9.73 -9.96
N LEU A 596 3.64 10.28 -11.12
CA LEU A 596 3.33 11.70 -11.29
C LEU A 596 2.14 12.12 -10.38
N CYS A 597 1.10 11.30 -10.31
CA CYS A 597 -0.05 11.55 -9.44
C CYS A 597 0.34 11.50 -7.96
N TYR A 598 1.08 10.48 -7.52
CA TYR A 598 1.57 10.37 -6.15
C TYR A 598 2.46 11.55 -5.75
N LYS A 599 3.42 11.93 -6.62
CA LYS A 599 4.27 13.10 -6.37
C LYS A 599 3.44 14.35 -6.08
N ASN A 600 2.48 14.66 -6.95
CA ASN A 600 1.69 15.88 -6.81
C ASN A 600 0.75 15.83 -5.60
N GLU A 601 0.20 14.68 -5.23
CA GLU A 601 -0.67 14.52 -4.07
C GLU A 601 0.13 14.60 -2.76
N ILE A 602 1.30 13.98 -2.67
CA ILE A 602 2.20 14.08 -1.52
C ILE A 602 2.68 15.52 -1.35
N GLU A 603 3.13 16.17 -2.42
CA GLU A 603 3.54 17.57 -2.36
C GLU A 603 2.39 18.51 -1.96
N LYS A 604 1.16 18.24 -2.44
CA LYS A 604 -0.05 18.98 -2.03
C LYS A 604 -0.28 18.86 -0.51
N THR A 605 -0.06 17.68 0.06
CA THR A 605 -0.07 17.45 1.51
C THR A 605 1.01 18.28 2.21
N LEU A 606 2.25 18.22 1.73
CA LEU A 606 3.39 18.94 2.32
C LEU A 606 3.26 20.47 2.21
N ARG A 607 2.54 20.99 1.20
CA ARG A 607 2.20 22.41 1.06
C ARG A 607 1.02 22.84 1.95
N THR A 608 0.39 21.92 2.66
CA THR A 608 -0.77 22.20 3.52
C THR A 608 -0.34 22.40 4.97
N PRO A 609 -0.58 23.58 5.57
CA PRO A 609 -0.32 23.78 6.99
C PRO A 609 -1.26 22.92 7.85
N ASP A 610 -0.78 22.54 9.02
CA ASP A 610 -1.55 21.76 10.00
C ASP A 610 -2.01 20.36 9.50
N TYR A 611 -1.31 19.80 8.54
CA TYR A 611 -1.51 18.46 8.04
C TYR A 611 -0.54 17.51 8.76
N ALA A 612 -1.07 16.50 9.47
CA ALA A 612 -0.25 15.66 10.36
C ALA A 612 0.36 14.44 9.68
N GLY A 613 -0.18 14.03 8.54
CA GLY A 613 0.34 12.89 7.82
C GLY A 613 -0.65 12.29 6.81
N PHE A 614 -0.14 11.36 6.02
CA PHE A 614 -0.90 10.60 5.04
C PHE A 614 -0.59 9.10 5.19
N GLU A 615 -1.51 8.27 4.76
CA GLU A 615 -1.33 6.83 4.60
C GLU A 615 -1.64 6.46 3.15
N LEU A 616 -0.61 6.10 2.37
CA LEU A 616 -0.84 5.56 1.02
C LEU A 616 -1.71 4.30 1.12
N LEU A 617 -2.60 4.07 0.17
CA LEU A 617 -3.40 2.83 0.15
C LEU A 617 -2.58 1.60 -0.20
N ALA A 618 -1.45 1.66 -0.52
CA ALA A 618 -0.28 0.94 -0.13
C ALA A 618 0.93 1.35 -0.97
N LEU A 619 2.12 1.14 -0.42
CA LEU A 619 3.35 1.21 -1.19
C LEU A 619 3.44 0.01 -2.16
N ASN A 620 2.89 -1.13 -1.77
CA ASN A 620 2.81 -2.36 -2.56
C ASN A 620 1.40 -2.58 -3.13
N ASP A 621 1.29 -3.43 -4.14
CA ASP A 621 0.02 -3.79 -4.78
C ASP A 621 -0.90 -4.59 -3.87
N TYR A 622 -2.21 -4.40 -4.07
CA TYR A 622 -3.29 -5.28 -3.65
C TYR A 622 -3.62 -6.27 -4.77
N SER A 623 -2.86 -7.34 -4.90
CA SER A 623 -3.00 -8.26 -6.02
C SER A 623 -4.29 -9.09 -5.97
N GLY A 624 -4.85 -9.30 -4.78
CA GLY A 624 -6.02 -10.15 -4.54
C GLY A 624 -7.34 -9.43 -4.39
N GLN A 625 -7.37 -8.16 -3.98
CA GLN A 625 -8.61 -7.41 -3.77
C GLN A 625 -9.10 -6.75 -5.07
N GLY A 626 -9.74 -7.54 -5.95
CA GLY A 626 -10.18 -7.06 -7.25
C GLY A 626 -9.03 -6.59 -8.14
N SER A 627 -7.82 -7.06 -7.88
CA SER A 627 -6.59 -6.64 -8.57
C SER A 627 -6.37 -5.13 -8.51
N ALA A 628 -6.40 -4.57 -7.30
CA ALA A 628 -6.12 -3.15 -7.05
C ALA A 628 -4.60 -2.90 -7.09
N LEU A 629 -4.07 -2.57 -8.27
CA LEU A 629 -2.64 -2.41 -8.52
C LEU A 629 -2.23 -0.96 -8.27
N VAL A 630 -2.27 -0.54 -7.01
CA VAL A 630 -2.02 0.85 -6.59
C VAL A 630 -0.60 1.10 -6.09
N GLY A 631 0.18 0.04 -5.88
CA GLY A 631 1.55 0.12 -5.37
C GLY A 631 2.56 0.60 -6.42
N VAL A 632 3.61 1.25 -5.95
CA VAL A 632 4.82 1.51 -6.75
C VAL A 632 5.82 0.35 -6.65
N THR A 633 5.57 -0.56 -5.70
CA THR A 633 6.19 -1.89 -5.66
C THR A 633 5.16 -2.97 -5.94
N ASP A 634 5.62 -4.15 -6.33
CA ASP A 634 4.76 -5.32 -6.41
C ASP A 634 4.35 -5.81 -5.00
N VAL A 635 3.48 -6.81 -4.92
CA VAL A 635 3.01 -7.37 -3.65
C VAL A 635 4.14 -7.99 -2.80
N PHE A 636 5.30 -8.28 -3.40
CA PHE A 636 6.49 -8.79 -2.72
C PHE A 636 7.44 -7.66 -2.28
N PHE A 637 7.04 -6.40 -2.39
CA PHE A 637 7.86 -5.21 -2.13
C PHE A 637 9.10 -5.11 -3.03
N ASN A 638 9.04 -5.58 -4.29
CA ASN A 638 10.07 -5.31 -5.28
C ASN A 638 9.65 -4.12 -6.15
N GLU A 639 10.64 -3.35 -6.61
CA GLU A 639 10.43 -2.22 -7.53
C GLU A 639 9.81 -2.67 -8.86
N LYS A 640 8.95 -1.81 -9.44
CA LYS A 640 8.31 -2.01 -10.74
C LYS A 640 9.01 -1.27 -11.89
N GLU A 641 10.26 -0.90 -11.75
CA GLU A 641 11.16 -0.31 -12.75
C GLU A 641 10.82 1.13 -13.19
N TYR A 642 9.58 1.60 -13.14
CA TYR A 642 9.21 2.96 -13.61
C TYR A 642 9.53 4.08 -12.62
N ILE A 643 9.76 3.79 -11.35
CA ILE A 643 10.26 4.71 -10.32
C ILE A 643 11.05 3.93 -9.27
N ASN A 644 12.19 4.48 -8.85
CA ASN A 644 13.04 3.89 -7.83
C ASN A 644 12.96 4.69 -6.50
N PRO A 645 13.50 4.17 -5.39
CA PRO A 645 13.50 4.87 -4.10
C PRO A 645 14.18 6.24 -4.14
N ASP A 646 15.25 6.42 -4.89
CA ASP A 646 15.98 7.70 -4.96
C ASP A 646 15.12 8.79 -5.62
N GLU A 647 14.45 8.48 -6.75
CA GLU A 647 13.51 9.38 -7.41
C GLU A 647 12.29 9.69 -6.53
N TRP A 648 11.76 8.69 -5.81
CA TRP A 648 10.64 8.87 -4.90
C TRP A 648 11.02 9.75 -3.69
N HIS A 649 12.25 9.65 -3.23
CA HIS A 649 12.77 10.41 -2.10
C HIS A 649 12.81 11.92 -2.36
N HIS A 650 12.82 12.37 -3.63
CA HIS A 650 12.77 13.79 -3.98
C HIS A 650 11.51 14.50 -3.46
N PHE A 651 10.38 13.78 -3.30
CA PHE A 651 9.11 14.35 -2.83
C PHE A 651 8.51 13.64 -1.61
N CYS A 652 9.13 12.60 -1.11
CA CYS A 652 8.66 11.83 0.04
C CYS A 652 9.83 11.45 0.96
N CYS A 653 10.26 12.37 1.79
CA CYS A 653 11.28 12.15 2.83
C CYS A 653 11.09 13.15 3.97
N GLU A 654 12.00 13.18 4.92
CA GLU A 654 11.93 14.08 6.08
C GLU A 654 12.16 15.56 5.71
N THR A 655 12.78 15.85 4.56
CA THR A 655 13.03 17.24 4.11
C THR A 655 12.80 17.36 2.63
N VAL A 656 11.73 18.04 2.24
CA VAL A 656 11.33 18.17 0.83
C VAL A 656 11.31 19.64 0.42
N PRO A 657 12.18 20.04 -0.55
CA PRO A 657 12.02 21.31 -1.26
C PRO A 657 10.75 21.29 -2.10
N LEU A 658 10.02 22.40 -2.13
CA LEU A 658 8.72 22.56 -2.82
C LEU A 658 8.73 23.82 -3.67
N ALA A 659 8.06 23.79 -4.82
CA ALA A 659 7.81 24.97 -5.63
C ALA A 659 6.31 25.09 -5.93
N ARG A 660 5.77 26.32 -5.78
CA ARG A 660 4.42 26.65 -6.23
C ARG A 660 4.50 27.25 -7.63
N LEU A 661 4.12 26.48 -8.61
CA LEU A 661 4.09 26.82 -10.04
C LEU A 661 2.63 26.89 -10.51
N PRO A 662 2.19 28.04 -11.12
CA PRO A 662 0.82 28.16 -11.61
C PRO A 662 0.53 27.30 -12.84
N ARG A 663 1.55 26.93 -13.59
CA ARG A 663 1.48 26.10 -14.81
C ARG A 663 2.84 25.45 -15.10
N PHE A 664 2.85 24.49 -16.00
CA PHE A 664 4.05 23.77 -16.43
C PHE A 664 4.41 23.99 -17.91
N VAL A 665 3.55 24.67 -18.68
CA VAL A 665 3.77 24.97 -20.11
C VAL A 665 3.85 26.47 -20.30
N TYR A 666 4.89 26.92 -20.98
CA TYR A 666 5.21 28.33 -21.23
C TYR A 666 5.47 28.56 -22.71
N THR A 667 5.29 29.82 -23.16
CA THR A 667 5.62 30.25 -24.52
C THR A 667 6.46 31.53 -24.48
N THR A 668 7.05 31.90 -25.61
CA THR A 668 7.79 33.16 -25.77
C THR A 668 6.99 34.35 -25.23
N GLY A 669 7.63 35.17 -24.39
CA GLY A 669 7.05 36.33 -23.74
C GLY A 669 6.34 36.09 -22.42
N ASP A 670 6.20 34.82 -22.01
CA ASP A 670 5.73 34.47 -20.66
C ASP A 670 6.77 34.80 -19.60
N THR A 671 6.33 34.75 -18.33
CA THR A 671 7.22 34.76 -17.17
C THR A 671 6.95 33.54 -16.32
N LEU A 672 8.00 32.75 -16.03
CA LEU A 672 7.95 31.66 -15.05
C LEU A 672 8.10 32.26 -13.67
N ASN A 673 7.06 32.16 -12.86
CA ASN A 673 7.07 32.56 -11.46
C ASN A 673 6.92 31.32 -10.56
N ALA A 674 7.82 31.19 -9.59
CA ALA A 674 7.76 30.11 -8.61
C ALA A 674 8.01 30.64 -7.20
N LYS A 675 7.13 30.28 -6.26
CA LYS A 675 7.36 30.46 -4.83
C LYS A 675 7.98 29.20 -4.27
N ILE A 676 9.13 29.34 -3.60
CA ILE A 676 9.90 28.25 -3.06
C ILE A 676 9.56 28.07 -1.59
N GLU A 677 9.22 26.86 -1.18
CA GLU A 677 8.90 26.46 0.18
C GLU A 677 9.70 25.20 0.56
N ILE A 678 9.82 24.91 1.85
CA ILE A 678 10.41 23.66 2.37
C ILE A 678 9.49 23.08 3.43
N ALA A 679 9.25 21.77 3.36
CA ALA A 679 8.72 20.96 4.44
C ALA A 679 9.88 20.20 5.08
N HIS A 680 10.08 20.37 6.39
CA HIS A 680 11.21 19.79 7.12
C HIS A 680 10.75 19.15 8.43
N PHE A 681 10.86 17.84 8.54
CA PHE A 681 10.56 17.04 9.73
C PHE A 681 11.75 16.15 10.13
N GLY A 682 12.95 16.64 9.86
CA GLY A 682 14.21 16.00 10.23
C GLY A 682 14.49 16.03 11.74
N GLU A 683 15.67 15.54 12.13
CA GLU A 683 16.06 15.39 13.53
C GLU A 683 16.17 16.76 14.29
N ALA A 684 16.64 17.79 13.60
CA ALA A 684 16.84 19.12 14.15
C ALA A 684 16.66 20.19 13.06
N PRO A 685 16.41 21.47 13.41
CA PRO A 685 16.41 22.56 12.44
C PRO A 685 17.72 22.61 11.63
N ILE A 686 17.65 23.01 10.36
CA ILE A 686 18.84 23.18 9.51
C ILE A 686 19.27 24.65 9.58
N GLU A 687 20.41 24.90 10.19
CA GLU A 687 20.95 26.27 10.31
C GLU A 687 21.66 26.68 9.02
N ARG A 688 21.43 27.92 8.55
CA ARG A 688 22.06 28.54 7.40
C ARG A 688 22.10 27.68 6.13
N ALA A 689 20.98 27.01 5.85
CA ALA A 689 20.82 26.19 4.64
C ALA A 689 21.03 27.06 3.39
N ASN A 690 21.86 26.59 2.46
CA ASN A 690 22.04 27.21 1.14
C ASN A 690 21.06 26.55 0.18
N ILE A 691 20.00 27.26 -0.22
CA ILE A 691 18.95 26.78 -1.11
C ILE A 691 19.22 27.36 -2.49
N ILE A 692 19.35 26.50 -3.50
CA ILE A 692 19.65 26.90 -4.87
C ILE A 692 18.49 26.49 -5.75
N VAL A 693 18.10 27.38 -6.66
CA VAL A 693 17.08 27.14 -7.67
C VAL A 693 17.71 27.19 -9.05
N TYR A 694 17.57 26.15 -9.82
CA TYR A 694 18.04 26.08 -11.20
C TYR A 694 16.87 25.94 -12.17
N LEU A 695 16.94 26.63 -13.28
CA LEU A 695 16.18 26.31 -14.48
C LEU A 695 17.10 25.53 -15.42
N CYS A 696 16.71 24.32 -15.75
CA CYS A 696 17.44 23.42 -16.64
C CYS A 696 16.64 23.23 -17.93
N THR A 697 17.29 23.31 -19.08
CA THR A 697 16.68 22.99 -20.37
C THR A 697 17.42 21.85 -21.04
N GLU A 698 16.81 21.23 -22.05
CA GLU A 698 17.40 20.08 -22.74
C GLU A 698 18.69 20.43 -23.48
N TYR A 699 18.81 21.69 -23.92
CA TYR A 699 19.88 22.15 -24.80
C TYR A 699 20.82 23.18 -24.14
N ASP A 700 20.40 23.75 -23.02
CA ASP A 700 21.19 24.73 -22.30
C ASP A 700 21.76 24.17 -21.01
N GLU A 701 22.83 24.79 -20.57
CA GLU A 701 23.41 24.49 -19.26
C GLU A 701 22.44 24.88 -18.13
N LYS A 702 22.64 24.29 -17.00
CA LYS A 702 21.93 24.53 -15.76
C LYS A 702 22.06 25.99 -15.32
N MET A 703 21.02 26.81 -15.43
CA MET A 703 21.00 28.22 -15.10
C MET A 703 20.51 28.43 -13.66
N MET A 704 21.33 29.05 -12.82
CA MET A 704 20.92 29.44 -11.47
C MET A 704 19.99 30.65 -11.52
N VAL A 705 18.73 30.47 -11.13
CA VAL A 705 17.69 31.50 -11.12
C VAL A 705 17.36 32.01 -9.71
N GLY A 706 17.81 31.33 -8.67
CA GLY A 706 17.63 31.74 -7.27
C GLY A 706 18.70 31.18 -6.35
N TYR A 707 19.09 31.97 -5.32
CA TYR A 707 19.99 31.56 -4.26
C TYR A 707 19.55 32.21 -2.95
N PHE A 708 19.31 31.37 -1.92
CA PHE A 708 18.82 31.82 -0.64
C PHE A 708 19.63 31.20 0.50
N ILE A 709 19.84 31.96 1.60
CA ILE A 709 20.41 31.42 2.84
C ILE A 709 19.34 31.59 3.92
N LYS A 710 18.89 30.49 4.50
CA LYS A 710 17.78 30.46 5.48
C LYS A 710 18.06 29.46 6.60
N ASP A 711 17.57 29.77 7.80
CA ASP A 711 17.40 28.77 8.86
C ASP A 711 16.04 28.10 8.66
N ILE A 712 16.03 26.75 8.54
CA ILE A 712 14.85 25.98 8.25
C ILE A 712 14.37 25.31 9.56
N PRO A 713 13.25 25.76 10.16
CA PRO A 713 12.68 25.14 11.34
C PRO A 713 12.01 23.79 11.01
N VAL A 714 11.76 22.97 12.03
CA VAL A 714 10.93 21.77 11.90
C VAL A 714 9.47 22.17 11.67
N GLY A 715 8.88 21.71 10.59
CA GLY A 715 7.49 21.96 10.18
C GLY A 715 7.31 22.04 8.66
N SER A 716 6.08 22.27 8.23
CA SER A 716 5.73 22.46 6.81
C SER A 716 5.57 23.94 6.46
N CYS A 717 5.47 24.22 5.15
CA CYS A 717 5.18 25.54 4.58
C CYS A 717 6.19 26.64 4.94
N PHE A 718 7.46 26.28 5.16
CA PHE A 718 8.49 27.28 5.39
C PHE A 718 8.83 28.00 4.09
N GLU A 719 8.56 29.31 4.03
CA GLU A 719 8.79 30.14 2.85
C GLU A 719 10.28 30.49 2.70
N VAL A 720 10.88 30.12 1.58
CA VAL A 720 12.26 30.43 1.24
C VAL A 720 12.37 31.76 0.50
N GLY A 721 11.56 31.95 -0.55
CA GLY A 721 11.55 33.13 -1.40
C GLY A 721 10.84 32.86 -2.72
N GLU A 722 10.96 33.79 -3.65
CA GLU A 722 10.36 33.72 -4.98
C GLU A 722 11.42 33.86 -6.06
N VAL A 723 11.18 33.20 -7.21
CA VAL A 723 11.97 33.39 -8.44
C VAL A 723 11.04 33.81 -9.55
N SER A 724 11.54 34.67 -10.47
CA SER A 724 10.81 35.17 -11.62
C SER A 724 11.75 35.19 -12.83
N VAL A 725 11.45 34.36 -13.81
CA VAL A 725 12.31 34.17 -15.00
C VAL A 725 11.53 34.52 -16.26
N PRO A 726 11.88 35.60 -16.95
CA PRO A 726 11.31 35.90 -18.26
C PRO A 726 11.68 34.84 -19.29
N ILE A 727 10.71 34.33 -20.03
CA ILE A 727 10.93 33.44 -21.18
C ILE A 727 11.04 34.31 -22.41
N GLU A 728 12.29 34.68 -22.76
CA GLU A 728 12.54 35.69 -23.79
C GLU A 728 12.16 35.19 -25.18
N GLU A 729 12.93 34.27 -25.77
CA GLU A 729 12.68 33.73 -27.09
C GLU A 729 12.83 32.21 -27.11
N VAL A 730 11.76 31.54 -27.51
CA VAL A 730 11.75 30.09 -27.70
C VAL A 730 11.75 29.85 -29.21
N ASN A 731 12.87 29.38 -29.76
CA ASN A 731 13.06 29.17 -31.19
C ASN A 731 12.58 27.81 -31.70
N ARG A 732 12.47 26.85 -30.75
CA ARG A 732 12.02 25.47 -31.01
C ARG A 732 11.33 24.91 -29.77
N PRO A 733 10.44 23.93 -29.93
CA PRO A 733 9.85 23.23 -28.81
C PRO A 733 10.94 22.57 -27.93
N GLU A 734 10.85 22.75 -26.62
CA GLU A 734 11.88 22.29 -25.68
C GLU A 734 11.24 21.80 -24.39
N LYS A 735 11.83 20.72 -23.82
CA LYS A 735 11.52 20.22 -22.48
C LYS A 735 12.63 20.68 -21.53
N GLY A 736 12.26 21.04 -20.31
CA GLY A 736 13.17 21.41 -19.24
C GLY A 736 12.59 21.04 -17.88
N HIS A 737 13.20 21.56 -16.81
CA HIS A 737 12.66 21.43 -15.46
C HIS A 737 13.17 22.56 -14.55
N LEU A 738 12.38 22.86 -13.52
CA LEU A 738 12.82 23.67 -12.39
C LEU A 738 13.35 22.70 -11.33
N GLU A 739 14.56 22.92 -10.84
CA GLU A 739 15.19 22.13 -9.76
C GLU A 739 15.39 23.01 -8.52
N VAL A 740 15.06 22.50 -7.36
CA VAL A 740 15.35 23.15 -6.07
C VAL A 740 16.12 22.18 -5.19
N LEU A 741 17.26 22.61 -4.68
CA LEU A 741 18.09 21.77 -3.82
C LEU A 741 18.63 22.52 -2.60
N ILE A 742 18.93 21.77 -1.54
CA ILE A 742 19.65 22.25 -0.35
C ILE A 742 21.10 21.78 -0.49
N SER A 743 22.00 22.73 -0.77
CA SER A 743 23.39 22.44 -1.06
C SER A 743 24.11 21.73 0.09
N GLY A 744 24.88 20.71 -0.24
CA GLY A 744 25.60 19.89 0.73
C GLY A 744 24.77 18.76 1.36
N THR A 745 23.55 18.58 0.88
CA THR A 745 22.64 17.47 1.26
C THR A 745 22.20 16.71 0.01
N ASN A 746 21.40 15.65 0.19
CA ASN A 746 20.71 14.94 -0.88
C ASN A 746 19.25 15.41 -1.07
N PHE A 747 18.83 16.48 -0.39
CA PHE A 747 17.47 17.02 -0.53
C PHE A 747 17.36 17.88 -1.79
N VAL A 748 16.72 17.32 -2.79
CA VAL A 748 16.47 17.91 -4.10
C VAL A 748 15.07 17.55 -4.57
N ASN A 749 14.42 18.45 -5.31
CA ASN A 749 13.15 18.18 -5.99
C ASN A 749 13.10 18.93 -7.32
N GLU A 750 12.32 18.42 -8.28
CA GLU A 750 12.25 18.95 -9.63
C GLU A 750 10.83 18.92 -10.20
N TRP A 751 10.50 19.85 -11.10
CA TRP A 751 9.21 19.94 -11.79
C TRP A 751 9.46 20.08 -13.28
N PRO A 752 8.96 19.16 -14.15
CA PRO A 752 9.13 19.22 -15.59
C PRO A 752 8.37 20.42 -16.16
N LEU A 753 8.98 21.05 -17.16
CA LEU A 753 8.47 22.24 -17.85
C LEU A 753 8.56 22.04 -19.36
N TRP A 754 7.66 22.70 -20.10
CA TRP A 754 7.68 22.73 -21.56
C TRP A 754 7.69 24.18 -22.03
N PHE A 755 8.52 24.47 -23.05
CA PHE A 755 8.67 25.76 -23.65
C PHE A 755 8.37 25.67 -25.14
N TYR A 756 7.40 26.45 -25.60
CA TYR A 756 6.96 26.45 -27.00
C TYR A 756 7.14 27.80 -27.68
N PRO A 757 7.58 27.83 -28.99
CA PRO A 757 7.60 29.04 -29.74
C PRO A 757 6.19 29.59 -29.97
N GLN A 758 6.07 30.88 -30.27
CA GLN A 758 4.83 31.39 -30.78
C GLN A 758 4.61 30.85 -32.20
N VAL A 759 3.43 30.33 -32.47
CA VAL A 759 3.05 29.77 -33.79
C VAL A 759 2.05 30.69 -34.46
N ASP A 760 2.33 31.09 -35.72
CA ASP A 760 1.41 31.89 -36.52
C ASP A 760 0.20 31.08 -37.01
N ASP A 761 -0.99 31.73 -37.12
CA ASP A 761 -2.21 31.08 -37.62
C ASP A 761 -2.07 30.54 -39.04
N LYS A 762 -1.18 31.16 -39.85
CA LYS A 762 -0.84 30.69 -41.18
C LYS A 762 -0.16 29.32 -41.19
N GLU A 763 0.60 29.02 -40.19
CA GLU A 763 1.30 27.73 -40.05
C GLU A 763 0.36 26.61 -39.59
N LEU A 764 -0.82 26.97 -39.09
CA LEU A 764 -1.83 26.05 -38.60
C LEU A 764 -2.93 25.73 -39.61
N ALA A 765 -2.82 26.22 -40.84
CA ALA A 765 -3.83 26.05 -41.89
C ALA A 765 -5.26 26.43 -41.41
N LEU A 766 -5.40 27.55 -40.67
CA LEU A 766 -6.68 28.03 -40.15
C LEU A 766 -7.50 28.82 -41.13
N THR A 767 -6.96 29.14 -42.33
CA THR A 767 -7.73 29.84 -43.39
C THR A 767 -8.42 28.84 -44.33
N PRO A 768 -9.64 29.13 -44.84
CA PRO A 768 -10.37 28.22 -45.74
C PRO A 768 -9.57 27.79 -46.99
N ALA A 769 -8.71 28.66 -47.53
CA ALA A 769 -7.86 28.35 -48.68
C ALA A 769 -6.72 27.36 -48.36
N GLN A 770 -6.24 27.37 -47.11
CA GLN A 770 -5.20 26.47 -46.64
C GLN A 770 -5.77 25.07 -46.26
N SER A 771 -6.95 25.05 -45.66
CA SER A 771 -7.63 23.78 -45.29
C SER A 771 -8.12 22.99 -46.52
N GLU A 772 -8.21 23.63 -47.68
CA GLU A 772 -8.59 22.99 -48.93
C GLU A 772 -7.41 22.34 -49.69
N GLY A 773 -6.19 22.38 -49.15
CA GLY A 773 -4.99 21.82 -49.79
C GLY A 773 -4.50 22.63 -51.01
N LYS A 774 -4.98 23.91 -51.17
CA LYS A 774 -4.56 24.80 -52.27
C LYS A 774 -3.35 25.63 -51.85
N ALA A 775 -2.28 25.62 -52.63
CA ALA A 775 -1.13 26.50 -52.47
C ALA A 775 -1.56 27.96 -52.42
N ALA A 776 -1.02 28.75 -51.50
CA ALA A 776 -1.26 30.19 -51.44
C ALA A 776 -0.88 30.84 -52.79
N LYS A 777 -1.83 31.44 -53.49
CA LYS A 777 -1.56 32.20 -54.71
C LYS A 777 -0.77 33.45 -54.36
N GLY A 778 0.56 33.46 -54.60
CA GLY A 778 1.33 34.73 -54.46
C GLY A 778 2.85 34.60 -54.45
N SER A 779 3.52 33.47 -54.62
CA SER A 779 4.97 33.43 -54.80
C SER A 779 5.33 33.12 -56.27
N LYS A 780 6.05 34.06 -56.90
CA LYS A 780 6.73 33.76 -58.17
C LYS A 780 7.69 32.61 -57.94
N ALA A 781 7.53 31.56 -58.78
CA ALA A 781 8.33 30.37 -58.80
C ALA A 781 9.83 30.65 -58.75
N THR A 782 10.46 30.40 -57.63
CA THR A 782 11.81 29.86 -57.55
C THR A 782 11.65 28.39 -57.22
N ASN A 783 12.32 27.49 -57.92
CA ASN A 783 12.20 26.02 -57.91
C ASN A 783 12.51 25.37 -56.55
N THR A 784 11.66 25.58 -55.54
CA THR A 784 11.48 24.75 -54.35
C THR A 784 9.95 24.71 -54.16
N GLU A 785 9.33 23.60 -54.57
CA GLU A 785 7.91 23.35 -54.27
C GLU A 785 7.75 23.35 -52.76
N THR A 786 7.10 24.41 -52.22
CA THR A 786 6.60 24.41 -50.84
C THR A 786 5.50 23.35 -50.80
N PRO A 787 5.58 22.32 -49.96
CA PRO A 787 4.55 21.29 -49.87
C PRO A 787 3.18 21.94 -49.63
N ALA A 788 2.17 21.50 -50.35
CA ALA A 788 0.79 21.97 -50.11
C ALA A 788 0.33 21.36 -48.77
N PHE A 789 -0.44 22.13 -47.98
CA PHE A 789 -1.08 21.58 -46.78
C PHE A 789 -2.00 20.39 -47.18
N PRO A 790 -2.13 19.35 -46.28
CA PRO A 790 -3.10 18.30 -46.49
C PRO A 790 -4.53 18.85 -46.52
N TYR A 791 -5.46 18.10 -47.12
CA TYR A 791 -6.89 18.43 -46.99
C TYR A 791 -7.33 18.14 -45.55
N ILE A 792 -7.88 19.14 -44.84
CA ILE A 792 -8.31 19.05 -43.46
C ILE A 792 -9.83 18.97 -43.41
N THR A 793 -10.33 17.93 -42.72
CA THR A 793 -11.78 17.71 -42.51
C THR A 793 -12.03 17.08 -41.17
N ASN A 794 -13.28 17.01 -40.70
CA ASN A 794 -13.63 16.36 -39.41
C ASN A 794 -14.35 15.01 -39.58
N THR A 795 -14.50 14.54 -40.82
CA THR A 795 -15.07 13.22 -41.16
C THR A 795 -14.41 12.69 -42.42
N LEU A 796 -14.60 11.42 -42.72
CA LEU A 796 -14.19 10.84 -44.03
C LEU A 796 -15.29 11.14 -45.06
N ASP A 797 -15.33 12.40 -45.58
CA ASP A 797 -16.28 12.85 -46.55
C ASP A 797 -15.91 12.42 -47.97
N GLU A 798 -16.80 12.63 -48.97
CA GLU A 798 -16.59 12.28 -50.39
C GLU A 798 -15.34 12.94 -50.98
N LYS A 799 -15.04 14.19 -50.58
CA LYS A 799 -13.87 14.91 -51.04
C LYS A 799 -12.58 14.31 -50.45
N ALA A 800 -12.58 13.91 -49.18
CA ALA A 800 -11.45 13.18 -48.58
C ALA A 800 -11.17 11.88 -49.29
N LEU A 801 -12.22 11.13 -49.62
CA LEU A 801 -12.11 9.87 -50.37
C LEU A 801 -11.53 10.11 -51.77
N ASP A 802 -12.01 11.12 -52.51
CA ASP A 802 -11.51 11.46 -53.88
C ASP A 802 -10.03 11.88 -53.83
N ILE A 803 -9.60 12.61 -52.79
CA ILE A 803 -8.18 13.00 -52.59
C ILE A 803 -7.32 11.78 -52.30
N LEU A 804 -7.76 10.90 -51.41
CA LEU A 804 -7.03 9.65 -51.06
C LEU A 804 -6.91 8.72 -52.28
N ASP A 805 -7.95 8.54 -53.06
CA ASP A 805 -7.93 7.75 -54.29
C ASP A 805 -6.95 8.28 -55.34
N LYS A 806 -6.73 9.60 -55.37
CA LYS A 806 -5.78 10.28 -56.22
C LYS A 806 -4.35 10.33 -55.66
N GLY A 807 -4.10 9.74 -54.51
CA GLY A 807 -2.77 9.70 -53.87
C GLY A 807 -2.40 10.93 -53.04
N GLY A 808 -3.40 11.76 -52.68
CA GLY A 808 -3.18 12.94 -51.84
C GLY A 808 -3.20 12.66 -50.35
N ASP A 809 -2.95 13.70 -49.54
CA ASP A 809 -2.86 13.68 -48.10
C ASP A 809 -4.11 14.27 -47.43
N VAL A 810 -4.63 13.56 -46.45
CA VAL A 810 -5.81 13.98 -45.68
C VAL A 810 -5.52 13.99 -44.20
N LEU A 811 -5.86 15.07 -43.51
CA LEU A 811 -5.91 15.15 -42.05
C LEU A 811 -7.37 15.15 -41.59
N ILE A 812 -7.76 14.19 -40.76
CA ILE A 812 -9.08 14.16 -40.12
C ILE A 812 -8.96 14.57 -38.65
N THR A 813 -9.57 15.70 -38.27
CA THR A 813 -9.68 16.17 -36.89
C THR A 813 -11.09 15.85 -36.37
N ALA A 814 -11.25 14.65 -35.76
CA ALA A 814 -12.56 14.06 -35.48
C ALA A 814 -12.96 14.13 -33.99
N ALA A 815 -12.51 15.15 -33.25
CA ALA A 815 -12.90 15.34 -31.86
C ALA A 815 -14.43 15.38 -31.69
N GLY A 816 -14.98 14.52 -30.83
CA GLY A 816 -16.42 14.43 -30.59
C GLY A 816 -17.26 13.84 -31.75
N LYS A 817 -16.64 13.30 -32.82
CA LYS A 817 -17.34 12.80 -34.01
C LYS A 817 -17.35 11.28 -34.13
N VAL A 818 -16.49 10.60 -33.42
CA VAL A 818 -16.32 9.13 -33.48
C VAL A 818 -17.44 8.43 -32.71
N THR A 819 -17.97 7.34 -33.25
CA THR A 819 -19.00 6.51 -32.63
C THR A 819 -18.35 5.24 -32.02
N TYR A 820 -17.40 4.60 -32.74
CA TYR A 820 -16.74 3.40 -32.32
C TYR A 820 -15.60 3.69 -31.33
N GLY A 821 -15.87 3.62 -30.04
CA GLY A 821 -15.04 4.04 -28.90
C GLY A 821 -15.70 5.06 -27.97
N LYS A 822 -16.89 5.54 -28.34
CA LYS A 822 -17.63 6.55 -27.55
C LYS A 822 -17.96 6.09 -26.11
N GLU A 823 -18.10 4.79 -25.91
CA GLU A 823 -18.38 4.18 -24.61
C GLU A 823 -17.20 4.22 -23.64
N VAL A 824 -15.99 4.51 -24.13
CA VAL A 824 -14.79 4.64 -23.28
C VAL A 824 -14.60 6.10 -22.89
N GLN A 825 -14.63 6.37 -21.60
CA GLN A 825 -14.36 7.71 -21.08
C GLN A 825 -12.86 7.90 -20.88
N GLN A 826 -12.24 8.65 -21.82
CA GLN A 826 -10.84 9.06 -21.73
C GLN A 826 -10.72 10.23 -20.77
N GLN A 827 -9.76 10.18 -19.87
CA GLN A 827 -9.33 11.28 -19.00
C GLN A 827 -7.83 11.20 -18.74
N PHE A 828 -7.26 12.27 -18.19
CA PHE A 828 -5.85 12.31 -17.83
C PHE A 828 -5.53 11.43 -16.61
N LEU A 829 -6.39 11.47 -15.58
CA LEU A 829 -6.20 10.66 -14.37
C LEU A 829 -6.35 9.16 -14.66
N PRO A 830 -5.57 8.28 -13.98
CA PRO A 830 -5.67 6.83 -14.16
C PRO A 830 -6.92 6.24 -13.53
N VAL A 831 -7.20 4.97 -13.87
CA VAL A 831 -8.20 4.13 -13.18
C VAL A 831 -8.01 4.23 -11.67
N PHE A 832 -9.15 4.35 -10.97
CA PHE A 832 -9.18 4.51 -9.52
C PHE A 832 -9.29 3.16 -8.81
N TRP A 833 -8.37 2.93 -7.88
CA TRP A 833 -8.32 1.83 -6.91
C TRP A 833 -8.58 0.43 -7.50
N ASN A 834 -9.83 0.00 -7.54
CA ASN A 834 -10.23 -1.39 -7.75
C ASN A 834 -11.11 -1.53 -8.97
N THR A 835 -10.61 -2.22 -9.98
CA THR A 835 -11.33 -2.39 -11.24
C THR A 835 -12.52 -3.35 -11.15
N SER A 836 -12.55 -4.26 -10.16
CA SER A 836 -13.67 -5.16 -9.96
C SER A 836 -14.90 -4.45 -9.38
N TRP A 837 -14.70 -3.56 -8.41
CA TRP A 837 -15.78 -2.77 -7.82
C TRP A 837 -16.16 -1.55 -8.65
N PHE A 838 -15.17 -0.94 -9.31
CA PHE A 838 -15.30 0.37 -9.97
C PHE A 838 -15.06 0.34 -11.48
N LYS A 839 -15.23 -0.81 -12.16
CA LYS A 839 -14.97 -0.98 -13.60
C LYS A 839 -15.60 0.08 -14.48
N MET A 840 -16.81 0.54 -14.13
CA MET A 840 -17.56 1.55 -14.87
C MET A 840 -17.40 2.96 -14.33
N ARG A 841 -16.62 3.14 -13.28
CA ARG A 841 -16.32 4.48 -12.78
C ARG A 841 -15.27 5.12 -13.70
N PRO A 842 -15.60 6.24 -14.34
CA PRO A 842 -14.57 6.97 -15.10
C PRO A 842 -13.41 7.45 -14.19
N PRO A 843 -12.21 7.55 -14.72
CA PRO A 843 -11.81 7.20 -16.10
C PRO A 843 -11.76 5.67 -16.33
N HIS A 844 -11.92 5.27 -17.58
CA HIS A 844 -11.77 3.86 -17.99
C HIS A 844 -10.35 3.52 -18.45
N THR A 845 -9.49 4.53 -18.59
CA THR A 845 -8.12 4.42 -19.09
C THR A 845 -7.13 4.71 -17.98
N THR A 846 -5.92 4.17 -18.11
CA THR A 846 -4.85 4.38 -17.16
C THR A 846 -3.60 4.97 -17.85
N GLY A 847 -3.78 6.15 -18.44
CA GLY A 847 -2.75 6.86 -19.19
C GLY A 847 -2.69 6.49 -20.67
N ILE A 848 -1.60 6.91 -21.31
CA ILE A 848 -1.29 6.66 -22.72
C ILE A 848 0.10 6.05 -22.88
N PHE A 849 0.26 5.27 -23.92
CA PHE A 849 1.54 4.86 -24.47
C PHE A 849 1.79 5.60 -25.79
N VAL A 850 2.91 6.30 -25.89
CA VAL A 850 3.29 7.14 -27.04
C VAL A 850 4.54 6.55 -27.67
N ASN A 851 4.55 6.44 -28.99
CA ASN A 851 5.78 6.17 -29.73
C ASN A 851 6.59 7.48 -29.84
N ASP A 852 7.23 7.89 -28.77
CA ASP A 852 7.97 9.16 -28.63
C ASP A 852 9.15 9.31 -29.59
N ALA A 853 9.70 8.20 -30.09
CA ALA A 853 10.73 8.19 -31.13
C ALA A 853 10.19 8.51 -32.53
N HIS A 854 8.86 8.57 -32.73
CA HIS A 854 8.26 8.88 -34.03
C HIS A 854 8.56 10.32 -34.45
N PRO A 855 8.91 10.56 -35.75
CA PRO A 855 9.33 11.88 -36.24
C PRO A 855 8.35 13.03 -35.98
N LEU A 856 7.05 12.76 -35.81
CA LEU A 856 6.03 13.73 -35.41
C LEU A 856 6.39 14.45 -34.11
N PHE A 857 6.89 13.67 -33.11
CA PHE A 857 7.17 14.19 -31.76
C PHE A 857 8.45 15.01 -31.66
N LYS A 858 9.18 15.20 -32.77
CA LYS A 858 10.30 16.14 -32.81
C LYS A 858 9.84 17.60 -32.57
N GLU A 859 8.64 17.94 -33.05
CA GLU A 859 8.04 19.27 -32.86
C GLU A 859 7.05 19.29 -31.67
N PHE A 860 6.94 18.18 -30.90
CA PHE A 860 6.16 18.04 -29.68
C PHE A 860 6.92 17.17 -28.69
N PRO A 861 7.98 17.70 -28.03
CA PRO A 861 8.79 16.94 -27.10
C PRO A 861 7.95 16.29 -26.00
N THR A 862 7.98 14.97 -25.94
CA THR A 862 7.19 14.17 -25.02
C THR A 862 7.97 12.93 -24.56
N ASP A 863 7.45 12.27 -23.53
CA ASP A 863 7.90 10.97 -23.08
C ASP A 863 6.97 9.89 -23.68
N TYR A 864 7.37 8.61 -23.57
CA TYR A 864 6.53 7.49 -24.00
C TYR A 864 5.23 7.34 -23.17
N SER A 865 5.02 8.16 -22.15
CA SER A 865 3.93 8.10 -21.19
C SER A 865 3.23 9.46 -21.01
N SER A 866 2.13 9.45 -20.29
CA SER A 866 1.42 10.68 -19.89
C SER A 866 2.30 11.56 -19.01
N ASN A 867 2.47 12.82 -19.40
CA ASN A 867 3.01 13.88 -18.56
C ASN A 867 2.03 15.06 -18.52
N VAL A 868 2.28 16.07 -17.71
CA VAL A 868 1.29 17.14 -17.44
C VAL A 868 0.85 17.94 -18.67
N GLN A 869 1.66 18.04 -19.73
CA GLN A 869 1.23 18.72 -20.97
C GLN A 869 0.07 18.00 -21.68
N TRP A 870 -0.01 16.65 -21.55
CA TRP A 870 -1.06 15.86 -22.15
C TRP A 870 -2.44 16.08 -21.53
N TRP A 871 -2.51 16.71 -20.36
CA TRP A 871 -3.77 16.95 -19.67
C TRP A 871 -4.82 17.64 -20.54
N GLU A 872 -4.40 18.70 -21.24
CA GLU A 872 -5.28 19.47 -22.13
C GLU A 872 -5.83 18.60 -23.27
N LEU A 873 -4.95 17.80 -23.90
CA LEU A 873 -5.33 16.97 -25.04
C LEU A 873 -6.21 15.80 -24.62
N LEU A 874 -5.88 15.11 -23.51
CA LEU A 874 -6.60 13.90 -23.08
C LEU A 874 -8.00 14.20 -22.55
N ASN A 875 -8.18 15.29 -21.83
CA ASN A 875 -9.50 15.70 -21.32
C ASN A 875 -10.42 16.30 -22.41
N HIS A 876 -9.89 16.58 -23.60
CA HIS A 876 -10.63 17.05 -24.77
C HIS A 876 -10.50 16.07 -25.95
N ALA A 877 -10.51 14.78 -25.66
CA ALA A 877 -10.36 13.71 -26.64
C ALA A 877 -11.44 12.64 -26.49
N GLN A 878 -11.67 11.92 -27.59
CA GLN A 878 -12.32 10.62 -27.63
C GLN A 878 -11.29 9.55 -27.97
N VAL A 879 -11.57 8.29 -27.64
CA VAL A 879 -10.80 7.17 -28.18
C VAL A 879 -11.48 6.60 -29.42
N MET A 880 -10.67 6.02 -30.30
CA MET A 880 -11.08 5.17 -31.42
C MET A 880 -10.78 3.73 -31.07
N GLN A 881 -11.65 2.77 -31.42
CA GLN A 881 -11.37 1.34 -31.31
C GLN A 881 -10.77 0.80 -32.62
N PHE A 882 -9.69 0.06 -32.51
CA PHE A 882 -8.93 -0.49 -33.64
C PHE A 882 -9.07 -2.00 -33.79
N THR A 883 -10.15 -2.60 -33.28
CA THR A 883 -10.40 -4.05 -33.33
C THR A 883 -10.43 -4.60 -34.78
N ASP A 884 -10.95 -3.82 -35.72
CA ASP A 884 -11.10 -4.22 -37.12
C ASP A 884 -9.92 -3.76 -38.02
N PHE A 885 -8.90 -3.17 -37.43
CA PHE A 885 -7.70 -2.73 -38.12
C PHE A 885 -6.77 -3.93 -38.40
N PRO A 886 -5.82 -3.80 -39.32
CA PRO A 886 -4.88 -4.87 -39.64
C PRO A 886 -4.14 -5.39 -38.41
N LYS A 887 -3.80 -6.68 -38.42
CA LYS A 887 -3.00 -7.30 -37.36
C LYS A 887 -1.68 -6.57 -37.19
N GLY A 888 -1.26 -6.35 -35.95
CA GLY A 888 -0.05 -5.61 -35.61
C GLY A 888 -0.18 -4.08 -35.75
N PHE A 889 -1.37 -3.57 -36.15
CA PHE A 889 -1.59 -2.13 -36.20
C PHE A 889 -1.44 -1.51 -34.82
N GLN A 890 -0.69 -0.39 -34.75
CA GLN A 890 -0.48 0.37 -33.52
C GLN A 890 -0.66 1.87 -33.77
N PRO A 891 -1.51 2.56 -33.02
CA PRO A 891 -1.64 4.01 -33.11
C PRO A 891 -0.40 4.73 -32.56
N LEU A 892 -0.17 5.97 -32.98
CA LEU A 892 0.95 6.80 -32.49
C LEU A 892 0.75 7.27 -31.05
N VAL A 893 -0.51 7.48 -30.66
CA VAL A 893 -0.94 7.77 -29.29
C VAL A 893 -1.99 6.74 -28.91
N GLN A 894 -1.58 5.76 -28.13
CA GLN A 894 -2.41 4.65 -27.69
C GLN A 894 -2.89 4.87 -26.27
N SER A 895 -4.20 4.82 -26.04
CA SER A 895 -4.77 4.82 -24.70
C SER A 895 -4.63 3.44 -24.07
N ILE A 896 -4.24 3.40 -22.79
CA ILE A 896 -4.14 2.16 -22.03
C ILE A 896 -5.48 1.90 -21.37
N ASP A 897 -6.21 0.90 -21.87
CA ASP A 897 -7.52 0.51 -21.34
C ASP A 897 -7.39 -0.25 -20.00
N THR A 898 -8.48 -0.32 -19.24
CA THR A 898 -8.53 -1.20 -18.07
C THR A 898 -8.19 -2.64 -18.45
N TRP A 899 -7.33 -3.29 -17.66
CA TRP A 899 -6.85 -4.66 -17.92
C TRP A 899 -7.93 -5.75 -17.90
N PHE A 900 -9.11 -5.44 -17.37
CA PHE A 900 -10.28 -6.32 -17.46
C PHE A 900 -10.83 -6.48 -18.86
N ILE A 901 -10.57 -5.55 -19.78
CA ILE A 901 -11.11 -5.52 -21.14
C ILE A 901 -10.00 -5.42 -22.17
N SER A 902 -8.99 -4.58 -21.91
CA SER A 902 -7.81 -4.35 -22.79
C SER A 902 -8.17 -4.15 -24.26
N ARG A 903 -9.13 -3.24 -24.57
CA ARG A 903 -9.46 -2.87 -25.96
C ARG A 903 -8.27 -2.22 -26.61
N LYS A 904 -8.05 -2.48 -27.90
CA LYS A 904 -7.07 -1.73 -28.70
C LYS A 904 -7.66 -0.37 -29.06
N ILE A 905 -7.27 0.66 -28.32
CA ILE A 905 -7.83 2.02 -28.41
C ILE A 905 -6.73 3.08 -28.49
N GLY A 906 -7.02 4.21 -29.12
CA GLY A 906 -6.08 5.33 -29.21
C GLY A 906 -6.70 6.57 -29.78
N MET A 907 -5.89 7.64 -29.92
CA MET A 907 -6.38 8.98 -30.28
C MET A 907 -5.71 9.59 -31.52
N LEU A 908 -4.58 9.02 -31.94
CA LEU A 908 -3.85 9.52 -33.12
C LEU A 908 -3.26 8.32 -33.87
N PHE A 909 -3.53 8.25 -35.18
CA PHE A 909 -2.93 7.24 -36.04
C PHE A 909 -2.68 7.77 -37.44
N GLU A 910 -1.80 7.08 -38.19
CA GLU A 910 -1.57 7.27 -39.61
C GLU A 910 -1.82 5.98 -40.39
N ALA A 911 -2.25 6.08 -41.64
CA ALA A 911 -2.50 4.93 -42.49
C ALA A 911 -2.39 5.31 -43.98
N ARG A 912 -2.11 4.30 -44.83
CA ARG A 912 -2.40 4.38 -46.26
C ARG A 912 -3.85 3.98 -46.46
N VAL A 913 -4.60 4.82 -47.17
CA VAL A 913 -6.01 4.59 -47.55
C VAL A 913 -6.16 4.80 -49.05
N GLY A 914 -6.53 3.74 -49.76
CA GLY A 914 -6.47 3.79 -51.22
C GLY A 914 -5.03 4.04 -51.75
N ASN A 915 -4.86 5.06 -52.56
CA ASN A 915 -3.53 5.46 -53.07
C ASN A 915 -2.91 6.59 -52.23
N GLY A 916 -3.66 7.16 -51.26
CA GLY A 916 -3.27 8.31 -50.44
C GLY A 916 -2.82 8.00 -49.05
N ARG A 917 -2.52 9.04 -48.30
CA ARG A 917 -2.05 8.97 -46.92
C ARG A 917 -3.01 9.72 -46.00
N LEU A 918 -3.38 9.05 -44.92
CA LEU A 918 -4.31 9.59 -43.92
C LEU A 918 -3.58 9.78 -42.59
N MET A 919 -3.79 10.94 -41.96
CA MET A 919 -3.58 11.16 -40.51
C MET A 919 -4.95 11.45 -39.90
N MET A 920 -5.26 10.78 -38.76
CA MET A 920 -6.51 11.01 -38.05
C MET A 920 -6.29 11.14 -36.56
N THR A 921 -6.89 12.17 -35.97
CA THR A 921 -6.88 12.40 -34.51
C THR A 921 -8.26 12.67 -33.97
N THR A 922 -8.51 12.23 -32.74
CA THR A 922 -9.70 12.54 -31.93
C THR A 922 -9.42 13.49 -30.77
N MET A 923 -8.17 13.94 -30.64
CA MET A 923 -7.83 15.06 -29.76
C MET A 923 -8.37 16.37 -30.38
N ASP A 924 -8.94 17.22 -29.53
CA ASP A 924 -9.39 18.54 -30.03
C ASP A 924 -8.19 19.47 -30.26
N ILE A 925 -7.76 19.57 -31.48
CA ILE A 925 -6.71 20.46 -31.96
C ILE A 925 -7.25 21.57 -32.90
N ASP A 926 -8.54 21.86 -32.78
CA ASP A 926 -9.24 22.85 -33.64
C ASP A 926 -9.85 24.00 -32.83
N SER A 927 -10.40 23.72 -31.62
CA SER A 927 -11.17 24.71 -30.86
C SER A 927 -10.25 25.57 -30.00
N ASP A 928 -10.56 26.88 -29.96
CA ASP A 928 -9.97 27.90 -29.07
C ASP A 928 -8.42 27.90 -29.02
N LEU A 929 -7.79 27.69 -30.16
CA LEU A 929 -6.34 27.58 -30.28
C LEU A 929 -5.57 28.84 -29.84
N SER A 930 -6.22 29.99 -29.74
CA SER A 930 -5.62 31.22 -29.20
C SER A 930 -5.25 31.13 -27.70
N HIS A 931 -5.95 30.25 -26.93
CA HIS A 931 -5.74 30.08 -25.50
C HIS A 931 -5.15 28.69 -25.13
N ARG A 932 -5.07 27.78 -26.10
CA ARG A 932 -4.64 26.38 -25.88
C ARG A 932 -3.29 26.14 -26.54
N ILE A 933 -2.22 26.47 -25.79
CA ILE A 933 -0.83 26.39 -26.28
C ILE A 933 -0.46 24.97 -26.72
N VAL A 934 -0.83 23.96 -25.95
CA VAL A 934 -0.50 22.55 -26.21
C VAL A 934 -1.24 22.02 -27.45
N ALA A 935 -2.54 22.31 -27.60
CA ALA A 935 -3.32 21.93 -28.77
C ALA A 935 -2.80 22.61 -30.03
N ARG A 936 -2.41 23.88 -29.90
CA ARG A 936 -1.81 24.68 -30.99
C ARG A 936 -0.49 24.05 -31.47
N GLN A 937 0.36 23.65 -30.52
CA GLN A 937 1.66 23.00 -30.82
C GLN A 937 1.45 21.59 -31.43
N MET A 938 0.52 20.79 -30.88
CA MET A 938 0.21 19.47 -31.43
C MET A 938 -0.30 19.58 -32.90
N ARG A 939 -1.17 20.55 -33.20
CA ARG A 939 -1.62 20.77 -34.56
C ARG A 939 -0.47 21.12 -35.48
N LYS A 940 0.44 21.99 -35.05
CA LYS A 940 1.65 22.32 -35.81
C LYS A 940 2.51 21.09 -36.07
N ALA A 941 2.79 20.33 -35.03
CA ALA A 941 3.60 19.11 -35.14
C ALA A 941 3.02 18.10 -36.14
N ILE A 942 1.69 17.90 -36.14
CA ILE A 942 1.00 17.05 -37.10
C ILE A 942 1.17 17.58 -38.52
N LEU A 943 0.95 18.87 -38.73
CA LEU A 943 1.04 19.49 -40.08
C LEU A 943 2.49 19.45 -40.60
N ASP A 944 3.47 19.85 -39.79
CA ASP A 944 4.89 19.79 -40.17
C ASP A 944 5.33 18.38 -40.53
N TYR A 945 4.89 17.37 -39.71
CA TYR A 945 5.17 15.98 -40.02
C TYR A 945 4.54 15.53 -41.34
N MET A 946 3.27 15.83 -41.58
CA MET A 946 2.56 15.47 -42.83
C MET A 946 3.19 16.11 -44.05
N MET A 947 3.72 17.33 -43.93
CA MET A 947 4.41 18.02 -45.03
C MET A 947 5.86 17.59 -45.21
N SER A 948 6.39 16.78 -44.30
CA SER A 948 7.77 16.30 -44.33
C SER A 948 7.94 15.04 -45.20
N PRO A 949 9.16 14.69 -45.63
CA PRO A 949 9.45 13.44 -46.35
C PRO A 949 9.31 12.21 -45.46
N TYR A 950 9.15 12.39 -44.13
CA TYR A 950 9.00 11.33 -43.12
C TYR A 950 7.57 10.81 -43.03
N PHE A 951 6.56 11.51 -43.53
CA PHE A 951 5.18 11.04 -43.57
C PHE A 951 5.04 9.85 -44.51
N ARG A 952 5.24 8.65 -43.99
CA ARG A 952 5.23 7.37 -44.72
C ARG A 952 4.51 6.29 -43.92
N PRO A 953 3.16 6.38 -43.85
CA PRO A 953 2.38 5.39 -43.12
C PRO A 953 2.68 3.95 -43.57
N GLN A 954 2.90 3.06 -42.64
CA GLN A 954 3.29 1.67 -42.94
C GLN A 954 2.08 0.77 -43.22
N PHE A 955 0.99 1.00 -42.48
CA PHE A 955 -0.20 0.15 -42.54
C PHE A 955 -1.15 0.65 -43.64
N GLU A 956 -1.70 -0.29 -44.39
CA GLU A 956 -2.78 -0.05 -45.34
C GLU A 956 -4.10 -0.41 -44.65
N VAL A 957 -5.04 0.55 -44.59
CA VAL A 957 -6.33 0.42 -43.96
C VAL A 957 -7.43 0.68 -44.97
N PRO A 958 -8.43 -0.20 -45.14
CA PRO A 958 -9.54 0.05 -46.06
C PRO A 958 -10.33 1.31 -45.63
N ALA A 959 -10.79 2.08 -46.60
CA ALA A 959 -11.61 3.25 -46.33
C ALA A 959 -12.89 2.91 -45.53
N SER A 960 -13.47 1.71 -45.78
CA SER A 960 -14.61 1.21 -44.99
C SER A 960 -14.30 1.07 -43.51
N THR A 961 -13.09 0.57 -43.16
CA THR A 961 -12.66 0.43 -41.77
C THR A 961 -12.51 1.77 -41.09
N VAL A 962 -12.00 2.79 -41.80
CA VAL A 962 -11.97 4.16 -41.28
C VAL A 962 -13.38 4.74 -41.15
N GLN A 963 -14.29 4.45 -42.10
CA GLN A 963 -15.70 4.88 -42.02
C GLN A 963 -16.43 4.26 -40.85
N ASP A 964 -16.10 3.01 -40.48
CA ASP A 964 -16.68 2.30 -39.34
C ASP A 964 -16.41 3.01 -38.01
N LEU A 965 -15.31 3.76 -37.88
CA LEU A 965 -15.06 4.59 -36.70
C LEU A 965 -16.19 5.60 -36.44
N PHE A 966 -16.83 6.10 -37.49
CA PHE A 966 -17.93 7.07 -37.40
C PHE A 966 -19.32 6.46 -37.27
N THR A 967 -19.50 5.19 -37.68
CA THR A 967 -20.83 4.58 -37.82
C THR A 967 -21.09 3.39 -36.95
N LYS A 968 -20.04 2.62 -36.61
CA LYS A 968 -20.14 1.41 -35.83
C LYS A 968 -20.37 1.71 -34.33
N VAL A 969 -21.28 0.96 -33.73
CA VAL A 969 -21.56 1.04 -32.28
C VAL A 969 -20.92 -0.16 -31.62
N ALA A 970 -20.16 0.06 -30.55
CA ALA A 970 -19.57 -1.03 -29.78
C ALA A 970 -20.66 -1.84 -29.05
N PRO A 971 -20.45 -3.18 -28.85
CA PRO A 971 -21.34 -3.98 -28.03
C PRO A 971 -21.45 -3.42 -26.61
N SER A 972 -22.65 -3.42 -26.05
CA SER A 972 -22.87 -3.07 -24.64
C SER A 972 -22.19 -4.11 -23.74
N MET A 973 -21.38 -3.64 -22.79
CA MET A 973 -20.71 -4.48 -21.79
C MET A 973 -21.29 -4.24 -20.40
N ASN A 974 -21.74 -5.31 -19.75
CA ASN A 974 -22.11 -5.20 -18.34
C ASN A 974 -20.84 -5.32 -17.50
N MET A 975 -20.43 -4.21 -16.91
CA MET A 975 -19.22 -4.10 -16.10
C MET A 975 -19.49 -3.96 -14.60
N PHE A 976 -20.75 -4.01 -14.17
CA PHE A 976 -21.08 -3.95 -12.76
C PHE A 976 -21.03 -5.32 -12.10
N THR A 977 -20.59 -5.34 -10.86
CA THR A 977 -20.58 -6.52 -10.01
C THR A 977 -21.63 -6.38 -8.93
N LYS A 978 -21.94 -7.47 -8.22
CA LYS A 978 -22.81 -7.42 -7.05
C LYS A 978 -22.28 -6.47 -5.97
N GLY A 979 -20.97 -6.39 -5.82
CA GLY A 979 -20.28 -5.52 -4.86
C GLY A 979 -20.09 -4.08 -5.32
N SER A 980 -20.42 -3.73 -6.57
CA SER A 980 -20.31 -2.34 -7.04
C SER A 980 -21.26 -1.42 -6.26
N PRO A 981 -20.81 -0.24 -5.81
CA PRO A 981 -21.65 0.74 -5.14
C PRO A 981 -22.90 1.08 -5.96
N ASP A 982 -24.06 1.24 -5.30
CA ASP A 982 -25.34 1.45 -5.99
C ASP A 982 -25.37 2.75 -6.79
N GLU A 983 -24.64 3.79 -6.35
CA GLU A 983 -24.51 5.06 -7.08
C GLU A 983 -23.78 4.93 -8.42
N LEU A 984 -22.98 3.87 -8.58
CA LEU A 984 -22.22 3.61 -9.81
C LEU A 984 -22.95 2.67 -10.77
N LYS A 985 -24.00 2.01 -10.31
CA LYS A 985 -24.83 1.13 -11.16
C LYS A 985 -25.70 1.95 -12.11
N PRO A 986 -25.96 1.48 -13.36
CA PRO A 986 -26.88 2.19 -14.24
C PRO A 986 -28.25 2.24 -13.57
N LYS A 987 -28.82 3.44 -13.51
CA LYS A 987 -30.24 3.60 -13.16
C LYS A 987 -31.03 3.06 -14.34
N ILE A 988 -31.65 1.92 -14.18
CA ILE A 988 -32.61 1.40 -15.15
C ILE A 988 -33.83 2.34 -15.08
N ASN A 989 -34.00 3.18 -16.09
CA ASN A 989 -35.22 4.01 -16.26
C ASN A 989 -36.34 3.14 -16.81
#